data_d74264d614afecc7e9ef808a716a3e96
#
_entry.id   d74264d614afecc7e9ef808a716a3e96
#
_cell.length_a   1.000
_cell.length_b   1.000
_cell.length_c   1.000
_cell.angle_alpha   90.00
_cell.angle_beta   90.00
_cell.angle_gamma   90.00
#
_symmetry.space_group_name_H-M   'P 1'
#
loop_
_entity.id
_entity.type
_entity.pdbx_description
1 polymer ?
#
loop_
_entity_poly.entity_id
_entity_poly.type
_entity_poly.pdbx_seq_one_letter_code
_entity_poly.pdbx_strand_id
1 'polypeptide(L)'
;MDVYSVDIRDWDGQLRIESTEVSGGGADLFLRRGSAPTPFEFDAAARTPGTSTESLSLSIDDTPPLSSGIWKIGVWRPSGTAYDISWYREGYPSNRPGLGAIPFDDGPGLDSGVTFRVWAPNALAVHLAADFNGFSGLATPLSLDGDGSDGTWSSDVRGVGAGTEYRYVITTPTGSLWRNDPRAKDLLNSTGPSVVVDPDLFDWGSDNYAMPDWNDLVIYEMHIGTFFDSPGGVPGDFTTAMQKLDYLAELGISAIELMPVCEFPADYSWGYNYSHPYAVESIYGHLTGLKEFVKAAHVRGMAVLLDVLYNHWGPTDMDLWQFDGWSSGGWGGIYFYNDDRAQTAWGDTRPDYTRGEVRDYIRDNVMYWLEEVRLDGLRWDSTSTMRLGPWGDLPEGWSLMQWCNDEVDANQGWKINIAEDMYGAPNEWITKDTGAGGAGFDSQWDAMFVHPVRAALVSPADPDRNMWDVRNAIVQSYNGDAFERVIYTESHDEVANGRSRVPEEIWPGNADSWYSKKRSTLGGVVVLTAPGIPMLFQGQELLEDGYFTDTDPIDWTKATTFAGIHDLYRDLIELRRNGGGVTAGLMGQHTNVFHVNNSDKLLAWHRWDQGGAGDDVVVVANFSNVTWPSYRIGMPAGGTWYLRFNSDWIGYDASYGDHPSTDISAGSGGYDGLPYHADLTIAPYTALIFSR
;
A
#
# COMPACT_ATOMS: atom_id res chain seq x y z
N MET A 1 38.40 -46.80 21.29
CA MET A 1 37.56 -45.92 20.46
C MET A 1 36.53 -45.29 21.35
N ASP A 2 36.50 -43.96 21.40
CA ASP A 2 35.46 -43.24 22.07
C ASP A 2 34.30 -43.04 21.09
N VAL A 3 33.06 -43.12 21.55
CA VAL A 3 31.88 -43.05 20.66
C VAL A 3 30.92 -41.94 21.13
N TYR A 4 30.63 -41.06 20.24
CA TYR A 4 29.65 -39.97 20.43
C TYR A 4 28.41 -40.20 19.56
N SER A 5 27.37 -39.45 19.79
CA SER A 5 26.15 -39.53 18.99
C SER A 5 25.73 -38.14 18.52
N VAL A 6 25.34 -38.04 17.29
CA VAL A 6 24.72 -36.85 16.69
C VAL A 6 23.40 -37.29 16.04
N ASP A 7 22.36 -36.53 16.28
CA ASP A 7 21.05 -36.69 15.66
C ASP A 7 20.97 -35.78 14.42
N ILE A 8 20.96 -36.43 13.24
CA ILE A 8 20.84 -35.74 11.97
C ILE A 8 19.34 -35.61 11.65
N ARG A 9 18.90 -34.42 11.39
CA ARG A 9 17.53 -34.09 11.05
C ARG A 9 17.35 -34.00 9.54
N ASP A 10 16.10 -34.00 9.07
CA ASP A 10 15.78 -34.04 7.64
C ASP A 10 16.28 -32.79 6.88
N TRP A 11 16.60 -31.70 7.60
CA TRP A 11 17.14 -30.45 7.05
C TRP A 11 18.66 -30.28 7.21
N ASP A 12 19.36 -31.22 7.87
CA ASP A 12 20.81 -31.17 7.97
C ASP A 12 21.42 -31.65 6.64
N GLY A 13 22.01 -30.75 5.86
CA GLY A 13 22.61 -31.06 4.55
C GLY A 13 24.01 -31.59 4.64
N GLN A 14 24.75 -31.26 5.69
CA GLN A 14 26.13 -31.67 5.91
C GLN A 14 26.43 -31.87 7.40
N LEU A 15 27.19 -32.89 7.72
CA LEU A 15 27.80 -33.07 9.03
C LEU A 15 29.33 -32.92 8.88
N ARG A 16 29.88 -31.98 9.62
CA ARG A 16 31.34 -31.79 9.72
C ARG A 16 31.82 -32.12 11.11
N ILE A 17 32.88 -32.88 11.20
CA ILE A 17 33.48 -33.34 12.45
C ILE A 17 34.96 -32.99 12.41
N GLU A 18 35.45 -32.37 13.46
CA GLU A 18 36.86 -32.02 13.62
C GLU A 18 37.38 -32.59 14.94
N SER A 19 38.53 -33.19 14.91
CA SER A 19 39.27 -33.57 16.11
C SER A 19 40.66 -32.96 16.08
N THR A 20 41.07 -32.40 17.21
CA THR A 20 42.39 -31.80 17.38
C THR A 20 43.13 -32.52 18.51
N GLU A 21 44.34 -33.01 18.24
CA GLU A 21 45.16 -33.60 19.25
C GLU A 21 45.65 -32.56 20.25
N VAL A 22 45.48 -32.88 21.53
CA VAL A 22 46.04 -32.11 22.65
C VAL A 22 47.37 -32.69 23.08
N SER A 23 47.54 -34.03 23.03
CA SER A 23 48.79 -34.70 23.33
C SER A 23 48.76 -36.19 22.92
N GLY A 24 49.89 -36.75 22.41
CA GLY A 24 50.18 -38.15 22.39
C GLY A 24 50.02 -38.95 21.09
N GLY A 25 49.73 -38.33 19.94
CA GLY A 25 49.64 -38.95 18.60
C GLY A 25 48.23 -38.99 18.01
N GLY A 26 48.09 -38.87 16.70
CA GLY A 26 46.88 -38.61 15.94
C GLY A 26 45.66 -39.48 16.26
N ALA A 27 44.47 -38.92 16.08
CA ALA A 27 43.20 -39.61 16.29
C ALA A 27 42.45 -39.74 14.94
N ASP A 28 42.08 -40.96 14.56
CA ASP A 28 41.28 -41.23 13.36
C ASP A 28 39.77 -41.03 13.66
N LEU A 29 39.05 -40.46 12.72
CA LEU A 29 37.60 -40.26 12.79
C LEU A 29 36.85 -41.30 11.95
N PHE A 30 35.77 -41.82 12.51
CA PHE A 30 34.86 -42.76 11.84
C PHE A 30 33.43 -42.34 12.07
N LEU A 31 32.60 -42.50 11.07
CA LEU A 31 31.16 -42.16 11.12
C LEU A 31 30.33 -43.34 10.65
N ARG A 32 29.25 -43.68 11.36
CA ARG A 32 28.32 -44.74 10.99
C ARG A 32 26.92 -44.43 11.47
N ARG A 33 25.94 -44.72 10.59
CA ARG A 33 24.50 -44.55 10.92
C ARG A 33 24.03 -45.71 11.82
N GLY A 34 23.28 -45.36 12.87
CA GLY A 34 22.55 -46.28 13.74
C GLY A 34 23.41 -47.11 14.71
N SER A 35 24.63 -47.48 14.40
CA SER A 35 25.50 -48.30 15.25
C SER A 35 26.88 -47.70 15.44
N ALA A 36 27.58 -48.10 16.51
CA ALA A 36 28.94 -47.64 16.74
C ALA A 36 29.87 -48.09 15.58
N PRO A 37 30.65 -47.16 14.99
CA PRO A 37 31.64 -47.54 13.98
C PRO A 37 32.79 -48.33 14.59
N THR A 38 33.47 -49.09 13.72
CA THR A 38 34.76 -49.73 14.04
C THR A 38 35.76 -49.36 12.95
N PRO A 39 37.09 -49.57 13.12
CA PRO A 39 38.04 -49.30 12.05
C PRO A 39 37.83 -50.12 10.77
N PHE A 40 36.93 -51.11 10.80
CA PHE A 40 36.63 -52.01 9.69
C PHE A 40 35.18 -51.93 9.20
N GLU A 41 34.31 -51.30 9.99
CA GLU A 41 32.88 -51.08 9.65
C GLU A 41 32.49 -49.64 9.95
N PHE A 42 32.37 -48.83 8.93
CA PHE A 42 32.02 -47.42 8.98
C PHE A 42 31.39 -46.98 7.64
N ASP A 43 30.67 -45.88 7.67
CA ASP A 43 30.09 -45.27 6.46
C ASP A 43 31.03 -44.21 5.88
N ALA A 44 31.73 -43.46 6.74
CA ALA A 44 32.78 -42.51 6.33
C ALA A 44 33.93 -42.51 7.35
N ALA A 45 35.13 -42.13 6.92
CA ALA A 45 36.29 -42.01 7.80
C ALA A 45 37.33 -41.00 7.31
N ALA A 46 37.97 -40.32 8.26
CA ALA A 46 39.19 -39.55 8.04
C ALA A 46 40.33 -40.20 8.82
N ARG A 47 41.42 -40.53 8.11
CA ARG A 47 42.59 -41.26 8.63
C ARG A 47 43.85 -40.76 7.96
N THR A 48 44.35 -39.61 8.34
CA THR A 48 45.55 -39.01 7.75
C THR A 48 46.77 -39.28 8.64
N PRO A 49 47.67 -40.16 8.25
CA PRO A 49 48.80 -40.56 9.10
C PRO A 49 49.67 -39.34 9.49
N GLY A 50 49.88 -39.16 10.79
CA GLY A 50 50.81 -38.17 11.33
C GLY A 50 50.26 -36.77 11.43
N THR A 51 48.97 -36.57 11.28
CA THR A 51 48.32 -35.26 11.51
C THR A 51 47.84 -35.14 12.95
N SER A 52 47.95 -33.93 13.50
CA SER A 52 47.41 -33.59 14.83
C SER A 52 45.93 -33.16 14.77
N THR A 53 45.36 -32.99 13.57
CA THR A 53 43.98 -32.62 13.34
C THR A 53 43.41 -33.49 12.22
N GLU A 54 42.26 -34.09 12.48
CA GLU A 54 41.44 -34.78 11.48
C GLU A 54 40.12 -34.06 11.28
N SER A 55 39.71 -33.97 10.02
CA SER A 55 38.42 -33.41 9.63
C SER A 55 37.68 -34.40 8.75
N LEU A 56 36.43 -34.70 9.10
CA LEU A 56 35.54 -35.60 8.36
C LEU A 56 34.26 -34.84 8.03
N SER A 57 33.92 -34.78 6.76
CA SER A 57 32.69 -34.21 6.26
C SER A 57 31.87 -35.26 5.53
N LEU A 58 30.56 -35.27 5.73
CA LEU A 58 29.60 -36.10 5.00
C LEU A 58 28.37 -35.26 4.67
N SER A 59 27.98 -35.27 3.40
CA SER A 59 26.83 -34.51 2.87
C SER A 59 25.75 -35.45 2.33
N ILE A 60 24.60 -34.89 2.00
CA ILE A 60 23.50 -35.62 1.35
C ILE A 60 23.87 -36.12 -0.05
N ASP A 61 24.88 -35.53 -0.68
CA ASP A 61 25.37 -35.90 -2.02
C ASP A 61 26.45 -36.96 -2.00
N ASP A 62 26.92 -37.35 -0.81
CA ASP A 62 27.96 -38.35 -0.67
C ASP A 62 27.43 -39.81 -0.82
N THR A 63 28.34 -40.75 -0.91
CA THR A 63 28.00 -42.16 -0.98
C THR A 63 28.71 -42.95 0.15
N PRO A 64 27.98 -43.42 1.19
CA PRO A 64 26.53 -43.27 1.39
C PRO A 64 26.17 -41.81 1.74
N PRO A 65 24.95 -41.35 1.38
CA PRO A 65 24.53 -40.00 1.69
C PRO A 65 24.27 -39.81 3.19
N LEU A 66 24.50 -38.57 3.66
CA LEU A 66 23.99 -38.17 4.97
C LEU A 66 22.47 -38.30 4.95
N SER A 67 21.88 -38.88 5.97
CA SER A 67 20.44 -39.07 6.07
C SER A 67 19.99 -38.93 7.52
N SER A 68 18.75 -38.53 7.72
CA SER A 68 18.20 -38.30 9.07
C SER A 68 18.30 -39.55 9.97
N GLY A 69 18.39 -39.28 11.26
CA GLY A 69 18.51 -40.27 12.32
C GLY A 69 19.84 -40.21 13.09
N ILE A 70 20.02 -41.17 13.98
CA ILE A 70 21.20 -41.20 14.86
C ILE A 70 22.43 -41.70 14.11
N TRP A 71 23.43 -40.84 14.04
CA TRP A 71 24.75 -41.16 13.58
C TRP A 71 25.73 -41.30 14.77
N LYS A 72 26.67 -42.22 14.67
CA LYS A 72 27.68 -42.46 15.70
C LYS A 72 29.05 -42.05 15.17
N ILE A 73 29.68 -41.13 15.91
CA ILE A 73 31.04 -40.68 15.66
C ILE A 73 31.99 -41.53 16.52
N GLY A 74 32.92 -42.22 15.90
CA GLY A 74 33.97 -42.97 16.59
C GLY A 74 35.31 -42.25 16.47
N VAL A 75 35.98 -42.04 17.58
CA VAL A 75 37.35 -41.53 17.62
C VAL A 75 38.27 -42.67 18.05
N TRP A 76 39.07 -43.17 17.10
CA TRP A 76 40.08 -44.17 17.41
C TRP A 76 41.43 -43.48 17.66
N ARG A 77 42.05 -43.78 18.75
CA ARG A 77 43.31 -43.18 19.18
C ARG A 77 44.24 -44.15 19.86
N PRO A 78 45.58 -43.92 19.83
CA PRO A 78 46.53 -44.62 20.66
C PRO A 78 46.26 -44.40 22.16
N SER A 79 46.66 -45.37 22.98
CA SER A 79 46.53 -45.25 24.43
C SER A 79 47.31 -44.05 24.97
N GLY A 80 46.66 -43.18 25.73
CA GLY A 80 47.28 -42.01 26.32
C GLY A 80 47.15 -40.72 25.50
N THR A 81 46.52 -40.76 24.31
CA THR A 81 46.23 -39.57 23.51
C THR A 81 45.06 -38.78 24.11
N ALA A 82 45.22 -37.48 24.32
CA ALA A 82 44.14 -36.55 24.61
C ALA A 82 43.80 -35.75 23.35
N TYR A 83 42.50 -35.51 23.13
CA TYR A 83 42.00 -34.77 21.97
C TYR A 83 40.76 -33.98 22.33
N ASP A 84 40.56 -32.89 21.61
CA ASP A 84 39.29 -32.18 21.54
C ASP A 84 38.52 -32.61 20.30
N ILE A 85 37.20 -32.71 20.41
CA ILE A 85 36.32 -33.02 19.30
C ILE A 85 35.16 -32.06 19.27
N SER A 86 34.89 -31.58 18.09
CA SER A 86 33.70 -30.75 17.80
C SER A 86 33.01 -31.31 16.55
N TRP A 87 31.73 -31.10 16.47
CA TRP A 87 30.96 -31.39 15.25
C TRP A 87 29.92 -30.31 15.02
N TYR A 88 29.71 -30.02 13.75
CA TYR A 88 28.77 -29.01 13.27
C TYR A 88 27.83 -29.69 12.28
N ARG A 89 26.57 -29.31 12.34
CA ARG A 89 25.58 -29.62 11.32
C ARG A 89 25.41 -28.34 10.48
N GLU A 90 25.62 -28.45 9.20
CA GLU A 90 25.46 -27.33 8.26
C GLU A 90 24.25 -27.62 7.39
N GLY A 91 23.38 -26.58 7.19
CA GLY A 91 22.33 -26.63 6.20
C GLY A 91 22.92 -26.60 4.80
N TYR A 92 22.15 -27.03 3.81
CA TYR A 92 22.52 -26.92 2.41
C TYR A 92 21.92 -25.67 1.84
N PRO A 93 22.62 -24.87 1.00
CA PRO A 93 21.98 -23.73 0.32
C PRO A 93 20.90 -24.26 -0.62
N SER A 94 19.76 -23.59 -0.65
CA SER A 94 18.66 -23.97 -1.51
C SER A 94 18.94 -23.62 -2.98
N ASN A 95 18.60 -24.50 -3.89
CA ASN A 95 18.58 -24.21 -5.33
C ASN A 95 17.24 -23.63 -5.82
N ARG A 96 16.25 -23.45 -4.93
CA ARG A 96 14.95 -22.87 -5.25
C ARG A 96 15.08 -21.35 -5.33
N PRO A 97 14.36 -20.68 -6.22
CA PRO A 97 14.41 -19.22 -6.34
C PRO A 97 13.64 -18.52 -5.23
N GLY A 98 13.83 -17.19 -5.11
CA GLY A 98 13.07 -16.28 -4.27
C GLY A 98 13.71 -16.04 -2.90
N LEU A 99 13.34 -14.91 -2.28
CA LEU A 99 13.72 -14.48 -0.93
C LEU A 99 12.52 -14.58 0.01
N GLY A 100 12.76 -14.81 1.30
CA GLY A 100 11.73 -15.02 2.32
C GLY A 100 11.50 -16.49 2.64
N ALA A 101 10.35 -16.79 3.23
CA ALA A 101 9.91 -18.16 3.52
C ALA A 101 8.95 -18.63 2.41
N ILE A 102 9.42 -19.57 1.58
CA ILE A 102 8.71 -20.02 0.37
C ILE A 102 8.35 -21.50 0.52
N PRO A 103 7.06 -21.83 0.69
CA PRO A 103 6.59 -23.21 0.68
C PRO A 103 6.90 -23.92 -0.63
N PHE A 104 7.19 -25.22 -0.56
CA PHE A 104 7.37 -26.07 -1.73
C PHE A 104 6.76 -27.46 -1.52
N ASP A 105 6.32 -28.07 -2.62
CA ASP A 105 5.87 -29.46 -2.70
C ASP A 105 6.58 -30.15 -3.87
N ASP A 106 7.42 -31.14 -3.57
CA ASP A 106 8.17 -31.90 -4.59
C ASP A 106 7.31 -33.00 -5.25
N GLY A 107 6.03 -33.12 -4.87
CA GLY A 107 5.06 -34.02 -5.46
C GLY A 107 4.80 -35.31 -4.67
N PRO A 108 3.92 -36.19 -5.17
CA PRO A 108 3.45 -37.36 -4.44
C PRO A 108 4.55 -38.31 -4.03
N GLY A 109 4.72 -38.51 -2.72
CA GLY A 109 5.74 -39.40 -2.13
C GLY A 109 7.10 -38.74 -1.95
N LEU A 110 7.22 -37.45 -2.25
CA LEU A 110 8.34 -36.60 -1.92
C LEU A 110 7.96 -35.66 -0.78
N ASP A 111 8.93 -35.15 -0.04
CA ASP A 111 8.66 -34.31 1.11
C ASP A 111 8.35 -32.88 0.66
N SER A 112 7.29 -32.28 1.24
CA SER A 112 7.05 -30.85 1.19
C SER A 112 7.82 -30.12 2.29
N GLY A 113 7.97 -28.80 2.16
CA GLY A 113 8.69 -28.00 3.14
C GLY A 113 8.65 -26.50 2.83
N VAL A 114 9.57 -25.77 3.44
CA VAL A 114 9.75 -24.32 3.22
C VAL A 114 11.23 -24.03 2.97
N THR A 115 11.49 -23.28 1.90
CA THR A 115 12.79 -22.65 1.69
C THR A 115 12.81 -21.35 2.49
N PHE A 116 13.75 -21.24 3.41
CA PHE A 116 14.03 -19.97 4.11
C PHE A 116 15.25 -19.32 3.48
N ARG A 117 15.11 -18.10 3.03
CA ARG A 117 16.21 -17.36 2.38
C ARG A 117 16.20 -15.90 2.77
N VAL A 118 17.38 -15.37 3.20
CA VAL A 118 17.54 -14.00 3.68
C VAL A 118 18.86 -13.38 3.21
N TRP A 119 18.81 -12.11 2.86
CA TRP A 119 19.99 -11.30 2.55
C TRP A 119 20.57 -10.68 3.82
N ALA A 120 21.79 -11.08 4.19
CA ALA A 120 22.52 -10.62 5.37
C ALA A 120 24.04 -10.65 5.10
N PRO A 121 24.55 -9.74 4.25
CA PRO A 121 25.91 -9.82 3.70
C PRO A 121 27.02 -9.66 4.73
N ASN A 122 26.76 -9.06 5.89
CA ASN A 122 27.73 -8.87 6.95
C ASN A 122 27.59 -9.89 8.10
N ALA A 123 26.68 -10.86 7.96
CA ALA A 123 26.51 -11.91 8.95
C ALA A 123 27.71 -12.87 8.95
N LEU A 124 28.12 -13.32 10.14
CA LEU A 124 29.11 -14.41 10.30
C LEU A 124 28.45 -15.79 10.19
N ALA A 125 27.19 -15.89 10.59
CA ALA A 125 26.32 -17.06 10.44
C ALA A 125 24.87 -16.63 10.57
N VAL A 126 23.97 -17.39 9.92
CA VAL A 126 22.52 -17.22 10.06
C VAL A 126 21.91 -18.56 10.46
N HIS A 127 21.02 -18.53 11.44
CA HIS A 127 20.26 -19.69 11.90
C HIS A 127 18.77 -19.36 11.88
N LEU A 128 17.94 -20.39 11.75
CA LEU A 128 16.50 -20.32 11.87
C LEU A 128 16.07 -20.77 13.26
N ALA A 129 15.45 -19.89 14.04
CA ALA A 129 14.75 -20.21 15.26
C ALA A 129 13.26 -20.26 14.95
N ALA A 130 12.60 -21.37 15.21
CA ALA A 130 11.21 -21.60 14.85
C ALA A 130 10.51 -22.51 15.88
N ASP A 131 9.17 -22.55 15.83
CA ASP A 131 8.36 -23.39 16.70
C ASP A 131 8.74 -24.87 16.64
N PHE A 132 9.03 -25.43 15.44
CA PHE A 132 9.42 -26.81 15.24
C PHE A 132 10.77 -27.18 15.89
N ASN A 133 11.64 -26.21 16.20
CA ASN A 133 12.90 -26.42 16.89
C ASN A 133 12.94 -25.81 18.29
N GLY A 134 11.76 -25.39 18.82
CA GLY A 134 11.62 -24.77 20.14
C GLY A 134 12.28 -23.38 20.24
N PHE A 135 12.33 -22.66 19.13
CA PHE A 135 13.02 -21.37 19.00
C PHE A 135 14.50 -21.43 19.43
N SER A 136 15.16 -22.53 19.08
CA SER A 136 16.61 -22.67 19.31
C SER A 136 17.40 -21.83 18.32
N GLY A 137 18.11 -20.83 18.79
CA GLY A 137 18.91 -19.92 17.95
C GLY A 137 20.15 -20.56 17.30
N LEU A 138 20.37 -21.87 17.44
CA LEU A 138 21.55 -22.57 16.89
C LEU A 138 21.20 -23.92 16.23
N ALA A 139 19.92 -24.33 16.24
CA ALA A 139 19.54 -25.68 15.85
C ALA A 139 19.43 -25.90 14.34
N THR A 140 19.14 -24.84 13.59
CA THR A 140 18.89 -24.93 12.14
C THR A 140 19.71 -23.86 11.42
N PRO A 141 20.95 -24.18 11.00
CA PRO A 141 21.80 -23.24 10.27
C PRO A 141 21.33 -23.06 8.83
N LEU A 142 21.52 -21.87 8.29
CA LEU A 142 21.46 -21.57 6.87
C LEU A 142 22.88 -21.54 6.29
N SER A 143 23.01 -21.84 5.01
CA SER A 143 24.26 -21.77 4.27
C SER A 143 24.25 -20.62 3.28
N LEU A 144 25.44 -20.07 2.97
CA LEU A 144 25.59 -19.05 1.94
C LEU A 144 25.24 -19.63 0.56
N ASP A 145 24.45 -18.90 -0.20
CA ASP A 145 24.09 -19.27 -1.57
C ASP A 145 25.28 -19.08 -2.53
N GLY A 146 25.37 -19.93 -3.54
CA GLY A 146 26.35 -19.83 -4.60
C GLY A 146 27.79 -19.82 -4.09
N ASP A 147 28.53 -18.78 -4.44
CA ASP A 147 29.92 -18.54 -3.97
C ASP A 147 29.96 -17.63 -2.73
N GLY A 148 28.80 -17.23 -2.19
CA GLY A 148 28.67 -16.38 -1.02
C GLY A 148 28.90 -14.89 -1.28
N SER A 149 29.12 -14.48 -2.53
CA SER A 149 29.51 -13.11 -2.87
C SER A 149 28.40 -12.09 -2.69
N ASP A 150 27.11 -12.51 -2.80
CA ASP A 150 25.95 -11.66 -2.62
C ASP A 150 25.48 -11.57 -1.17
N GLY A 151 25.97 -12.43 -0.28
CA GLY A 151 25.64 -12.45 1.14
C GLY A 151 24.23 -12.95 1.43
N THR A 152 23.67 -13.77 0.56
CA THR A 152 22.37 -14.41 0.75
C THR A 152 22.55 -15.77 1.43
N TRP A 153 21.70 -16.08 2.39
CA TRP A 153 21.73 -17.31 3.19
C TRP A 153 20.43 -18.08 2.98
N SER A 154 20.50 -19.38 2.77
CA SER A 154 19.31 -20.21 2.60
C SER A 154 19.42 -21.61 3.18
N SER A 155 18.26 -22.25 3.37
CA SER A 155 18.12 -23.68 3.66
C SER A 155 16.71 -24.15 3.31
N ASP A 156 16.58 -25.37 2.78
CA ASP A 156 15.31 -26.08 2.64
C ASP A 156 15.01 -26.85 3.93
N VAL A 157 13.90 -26.54 4.57
CA VAL A 157 13.42 -27.21 5.80
C VAL A 157 12.20 -28.04 5.45
N ARG A 158 12.33 -29.37 5.51
CA ARG A 158 11.27 -30.32 5.16
C ARG A 158 10.34 -30.58 6.34
N GLY A 159 9.09 -30.96 6.08
CA GLY A 159 8.09 -31.30 7.09
C GLY A 159 7.52 -30.11 7.85
N VAL A 160 7.75 -28.89 7.36
CA VAL A 160 7.16 -27.64 7.86
C VAL A 160 6.37 -26.97 6.75
N GLY A 161 5.48 -26.04 7.08
CA GLY A 161 4.60 -25.40 6.09
C GLY A 161 3.94 -24.13 6.63
N ALA A 162 2.83 -23.75 6.00
CA ALA A 162 2.06 -22.58 6.41
C ALA A 162 1.70 -22.63 7.91
N GLY A 163 1.76 -21.46 8.56
CA GLY A 163 1.52 -21.32 9.99
C GLY A 163 2.75 -21.55 10.87
N THR A 164 3.89 -21.98 10.31
CA THR A 164 5.15 -22.09 11.07
C THR A 164 5.59 -20.71 11.52
N GLU A 165 5.83 -20.55 12.83
CA GLU A 165 6.39 -19.32 13.41
C GLU A 165 7.91 -19.37 13.42
N TYR A 166 8.59 -18.31 12.96
CA TYR A 166 10.04 -18.29 12.85
C TYR A 166 10.67 -16.91 13.00
N ARG A 167 11.98 -16.90 13.29
CA ARG A 167 12.87 -15.73 13.22
C ARG A 167 14.25 -16.16 12.72
N TYR A 168 14.97 -15.25 12.10
CA TYR A 168 16.39 -15.41 11.86
C TYR A 168 17.21 -15.02 13.09
N VAL A 169 18.24 -15.79 13.38
CA VAL A 169 19.26 -15.48 14.40
C VAL A 169 20.57 -15.22 13.66
N ILE A 170 20.91 -13.95 13.56
CA ILE A 170 22.07 -13.47 12.81
C ILE A 170 23.24 -13.29 13.77
N THR A 171 24.31 -14.06 13.57
CA THR A 171 25.55 -13.92 14.33
C THR A 171 26.40 -12.81 13.75
N THR A 172 26.79 -11.86 14.59
CA THR A 172 27.63 -10.70 14.23
C THR A 172 28.90 -10.71 15.07
N PRO A 173 29.91 -9.89 14.76
CA PRO A 173 31.10 -9.74 15.61
C PRO A 173 30.83 -9.30 17.05
N THR A 174 29.66 -8.72 17.31
CA THR A 174 29.28 -8.16 18.63
C THR A 174 28.26 -9.01 19.39
N GLY A 175 27.75 -10.08 18.78
CA GLY A 175 26.72 -10.96 19.36
C GLY A 175 25.70 -11.44 18.35
N SER A 176 24.62 -12.02 18.84
CA SER A 176 23.53 -12.50 17.99
C SER A 176 22.33 -11.55 18.01
N LEU A 177 21.76 -11.31 16.85
CA LEU A 177 20.55 -10.52 16.64
C LEU A 177 19.40 -11.45 16.26
N TRP A 178 18.26 -11.26 16.87
CA TRP A 178 17.01 -11.91 16.50
C TRP A 178 16.24 -10.96 15.58
N ARG A 179 15.86 -11.46 14.40
CA ARG A 179 15.23 -10.67 13.34
C ARG A 179 14.03 -11.38 12.75
N ASN A 180 12.96 -10.67 12.53
CA ASN A 180 11.91 -11.13 11.63
C ASN A 180 12.42 -11.16 10.19
N ASP A 181 11.79 -11.98 9.37
CA ASP A 181 12.10 -12.00 7.95
C ASP A 181 11.66 -10.66 7.31
N PRO A 182 12.57 -9.96 6.62
CA PRO A 182 12.21 -8.74 5.90
C PRO A 182 11.06 -8.90 4.90
N ARG A 183 10.88 -10.12 4.37
CA ARG A 183 9.83 -10.47 3.40
C ARG A 183 8.68 -11.27 4.02
N ALA A 184 8.57 -11.30 5.34
CA ALA A 184 7.43 -11.94 6.00
C ALA A 184 6.12 -11.27 5.56
N LYS A 185 5.20 -12.07 5.05
CA LYS A 185 3.87 -11.64 4.60
C LYS A 185 2.86 -11.61 5.74
N ASP A 186 3.24 -12.21 6.86
CA ASP A 186 2.42 -12.27 8.07
C ASP A 186 3.31 -12.37 9.32
N LEU A 187 2.86 -11.75 10.40
CA LEU A 187 3.47 -11.80 11.72
C LEU A 187 2.41 -12.08 12.78
N LEU A 188 2.82 -12.62 13.92
CA LEU A 188 1.90 -12.74 15.05
C LEU A 188 1.45 -11.37 15.59
N ASN A 189 2.34 -10.38 15.57
CA ASN A 189 2.16 -8.93 15.78
C ASN A 189 3.50 -8.24 15.53
N SER A 190 3.59 -6.90 15.64
CA SER A 190 4.78 -6.10 15.33
C SER A 190 6.07 -6.54 16.05
N THR A 191 5.96 -7.16 17.23
CA THR A 191 7.08 -7.68 18.02
C THR A 191 7.12 -9.23 18.05
N GLY A 192 6.12 -9.88 17.48
CA GLY A 192 6.00 -11.34 17.39
C GLY A 192 6.88 -11.94 16.28
N PRO A 193 6.93 -13.26 16.18
CA PRO A 193 7.64 -13.95 15.09
C PRO A 193 6.94 -13.78 13.74
N SER A 194 7.71 -13.93 12.68
CA SER A 194 7.21 -14.11 11.31
C SER A 194 6.44 -15.42 11.21
N VAL A 195 5.41 -15.45 10.36
CA VAL A 195 4.57 -16.63 10.10
C VAL A 195 4.69 -17.01 8.63
N VAL A 196 4.94 -18.29 8.36
CA VAL A 196 4.99 -18.80 6.98
C VAL A 196 3.59 -18.73 6.35
N VAL A 197 3.50 -18.07 5.22
CA VAL A 197 2.29 -18.02 4.40
C VAL A 197 2.48 -18.85 3.13
N ASP A 198 1.50 -19.68 2.83
CA ASP A 198 1.40 -20.37 1.55
C ASP A 198 0.33 -19.65 0.70
N PRO A 199 0.74 -18.96 -0.38
CA PRO A 199 -0.19 -18.19 -1.20
C PRO A 199 -1.24 -19.05 -1.92
N ASP A 200 -0.94 -20.32 -2.15
CA ASP A 200 -1.80 -21.26 -2.86
C ASP A 200 -2.96 -21.78 -1.99
N LEU A 201 -2.92 -21.58 -0.67
CA LEU A 201 -3.99 -21.97 0.24
C LEU A 201 -5.19 -21.02 0.24
N PHE A 202 -5.04 -19.79 -0.27
CA PHE A 202 -6.14 -18.85 -0.35
C PHE A 202 -7.00 -19.11 -1.59
N ASP A 203 -8.27 -19.44 -1.39
CA ASP A 203 -9.21 -19.68 -2.50
C ASP A 203 -9.83 -18.37 -2.99
N TRP A 204 -9.31 -17.84 -4.08
CA TRP A 204 -9.89 -16.71 -4.79
C TRP A 204 -11.22 -17.05 -5.48
N GLY A 205 -11.56 -18.33 -5.63
CA GLY A 205 -12.77 -18.77 -6.33
C GLY A 205 -12.77 -18.36 -7.80
N SER A 206 -13.90 -17.80 -8.26
CA SER A 206 -14.05 -17.31 -9.62
C SER A 206 -13.84 -15.78 -9.71
N ASP A 207 -12.90 -15.24 -8.95
CA ASP A 207 -12.58 -13.82 -9.04
C ASP A 207 -12.00 -13.49 -10.42
N ASN A 208 -12.80 -12.83 -11.24
CA ASN A 208 -12.47 -12.36 -12.59
C ASN A 208 -12.68 -10.83 -12.69
N TYR A 209 -12.51 -10.13 -11.61
CA TYR A 209 -12.68 -8.69 -11.58
C TYR A 209 -11.72 -8.02 -12.58
N ALA A 210 -12.23 -7.02 -13.26
CA ALA A 210 -11.46 -6.11 -14.09
C ALA A 210 -11.82 -4.69 -13.71
N MET A 211 -10.81 -3.90 -13.35
CA MET A 211 -10.98 -2.51 -13.00
C MET A 211 -11.58 -1.74 -14.18
N PRO A 212 -12.56 -0.83 -13.97
CA PRO A 212 -13.08 0.03 -15.02
C PRO A 212 -12.01 1.02 -15.51
N ASP A 213 -12.27 1.66 -16.64
CA ASP A 213 -11.42 2.75 -17.13
C ASP A 213 -11.29 3.86 -16.07
N TRP A 214 -10.15 4.53 -15.99
CA TRP A 214 -9.85 5.49 -14.94
C TRP A 214 -10.80 6.70 -14.92
N ASN A 215 -11.40 7.05 -16.05
CA ASN A 215 -12.44 8.10 -16.13
C ASN A 215 -13.79 7.69 -15.49
N ASP A 216 -14.03 6.40 -15.20
CA ASP A 216 -15.19 5.90 -14.45
C ASP A 216 -14.89 5.70 -12.94
N LEU A 217 -13.64 5.91 -12.51
CA LEU A 217 -13.29 5.78 -11.11
C LEU A 217 -13.94 6.89 -10.27
N VAL A 218 -14.48 6.49 -9.12
CA VAL A 218 -14.85 7.31 -7.98
C VAL A 218 -14.23 6.63 -6.77
N ILE A 219 -13.18 7.24 -6.23
CA ILE A 219 -12.38 6.67 -5.13
C ILE A 219 -13.02 7.01 -3.78
N TYR A 220 -13.00 6.05 -2.86
CA TYR A 220 -13.35 6.26 -1.45
C TYR A 220 -12.13 5.92 -0.59
N GLU A 221 -11.46 6.93 -0.05
CA GLU A 221 -10.32 6.77 0.85
C GLU A 221 -10.81 6.29 2.22
N MET A 222 -10.22 5.19 2.72
CA MET A 222 -10.70 4.46 3.88
C MET A 222 -9.56 4.10 4.85
N HIS A 223 -9.76 4.39 6.13
CA HIS A 223 -8.95 3.88 7.23
C HIS A 223 -9.67 2.71 7.91
N ILE A 224 -9.12 1.50 7.81
CA ILE A 224 -9.76 0.27 8.32
C ILE A 224 -10.11 0.38 9.80
N GLY A 225 -9.17 0.90 10.61
CA GLY A 225 -9.33 0.97 12.06
C GLY A 225 -10.47 1.86 12.55
N THR A 226 -10.96 2.81 11.73
CA THR A 226 -12.02 3.77 12.11
C THR A 226 -13.21 3.78 11.15
N PHE A 227 -13.20 2.93 10.12
CA PHE A 227 -14.31 2.92 9.16
C PHE A 227 -15.59 2.34 9.78
N PHE A 228 -15.50 1.16 10.40
CA PHE A 228 -16.66 0.57 11.07
C PHE A 228 -16.24 -0.24 12.30
N ASP A 229 -16.22 0.40 13.44
CA ASP A 229 -15.98 -0.18 14.77
C ASP A 229 -16.95 0.42 15.80
N SER A 230 -16.75 0.11 17.07
CA SER A 230 -17.51 0.71 18.17
C SER A 230 -16.65 1.70 18.93
N PRO A 231 -17.10 2.95 19.17
CA PRO A 231 -16.33 3.93 19.94
C PRO A 231 -15.84 3.39 21.27
N GLY A 232 -14.52 3.48 21.52
CA GLY A 232 -13.87 2.96 22.72
C GLY A 232 -13.73 1.44 22.77
N GLY A 233 -13.98 0.76 21.63
CA GLY A 233 -13.69 -0.66 21.40
C GLY A 233 -12.28 -0.90 20.88
N VAL A 234 -12.06 -2.09 20.34
CA VAL A 234 -10.89 -2.39 19.51
C VAL A 234 -11.04 -1.69 18.15
N PRO A 235 -9.95 -1.40 17.42
CA PRO A 235 -10.04 -0.89 16.06
C PRO A 235 -10.96 -1.74 15.18
N GLY A 236 -11.55 -1.14 14.15
CA GLY A 236 -12.19 -1.88 13.07
C GLY A 236 -11.19 -2.80 12.37
N ASP A 237 -11.69 -3.82 11.69
CA ASP A 237 -10.91 -4.79 10.94
C ASP A 237 -11.52 -5.02 9.54
N PHE A 238 -10.87 -5.83 8.71
CA PHE A 238 -11.41 -6.15 7.38
C PHE A 238 -12.78 -6.82 7.46
N THR A 239 -13.06 -7.60 8.51
CA THR A 239 -14.36 -8.28 8.69
C THR A 239 -15.46 -7.27 8.99
N THR A 240 -15.20 -6.30 9.84
CA THR A 240 -16.16 -5.23 10.14
C THR A 240 -16.36 -4.31 8.94
N ALA A 241 -15.28 -3.93 8.25
CA ALA A 241 -15.35 -3.10 7.05
C ALA A 241 -16.16 -3.76 5.91
N MET A 242 -16.01 -5.08 5.71
CA MET A 242 -16.80 -5.83 4.72
C MET A 242 -18.30 -5.72 4.93
N GLN A 243 -18.78 -5.47 6.15
CA GLN A 243 -20.23 -5.29 6.43
C GLN A 243 -20.82 -4.02 5.81
N LYS A 244 -19.95 -3.09 5.37
CA LYS A 244 -20.35 -1.82 4.75
C LYS A 244 -20.08 -1.76 3.24
N LEU A 245 -19.56 -2.81 2.62
CA LEU A 245 -19.29 -2.81 1.19
C LEU A 245 -20.56 -2.65 0.33
N ASP A 246 -21.69 -3.20 0.77
CA ASP A 246 -22.98 -3.00 0.07
C ASP A 246 -23.40 -1.52 0.10
N TYR A 247 -23.20 -0.83 1.23
CA TYR A 247 -23.44 0.60 1.35
C TYR A 247 -22.58 1.42 0.37
N LEU A 248 -21.30 1.11 0.24
CA LEU A 248 -20.42 1.80 -0.72
C LEU A 248 -20.80 1.50 -2.18
N ALA A 249 -21.20 0.27 -2.48
CA ALA A 249 -21.68 -0.09 -3.80
C ALA A 249 -23.00 0.63 -4.15
N GLU A 250 -23.94 0.76 -3.18
CA GLU A 250 -25.17 1.53 -3.34
C GLU A 250 -24.93 3.04 -3.49
N LEU A 251 -23.91 3.57 -2.83
CA LEU A 251 -23.44 4.96 -3.02
C LEU A 251 -22.89 5.18 -4.44
N GLY A 252 -22.42 4.12 -5.11
CA GLY A 252 -21.86 4.15 -6.47
C GLY A 252 -20.34 4.24 -6.53
N ILE A 253 -19.64 3.98 -5.40
CA ILE A 253 -18.18 3.90 -5.33
C ILE A 253 -17.68 2.81 -6.27
N SER A 254 -16.61 3.08 -7.01
CA SER A 254 -15.98 2.13 -7.92
C SER A 254 -14.56 1.73 -7.54
N ALA A 255 -13.95 2.44 -6.59
CA ALA A 255 -12.64 2.10 -6.05
C ALA A 255 -12.57 2.47 -4.56
N ILE A 256 -11.96 1.60 -3.75
CA ILE A 256 -11.63 1.86 -2.35
C ILE A 256 -10.12 2.05 -2.27
N GLU A 257 -9.65 3.18 -1.75
CA GLU A 257 -8.24 3.42 -1.45
C GLU A 257 -8.03 3.22 0.05
N LEU A 258 -7.36 2.11 0.39
CA LEU A 258 -7.03 1.80 1.78
C LEU A 258 -5.83 2.64 2.22
N MET A 259 -5.95 3.38 3.31
CA MET A 259 -4.78 3.89 4.04
C MET A 259 -3.85 2.73 4.41
N PRO A 260 -2.55 2.97 4.72
CA PRO A 260 -1.59 1.89 4.87
C PRO A 260 -2.04 0.81 5.86
N VAL A 261 -1.96 -0.46 5.45
CA VAL A 261 -2.39 -1.62 6.25
C VAL A 261 -1.23 -2.57 6.60
N CYS A 262 0.02 -2.13 6.38
CA CYS A 262 1.16 -2.93 6.79
C CYS A 262 1.32 -2.92 8.31
N GLU A 263 1.91 -3.99 8.86
CA GLU A 263 2.11 -4.17 10.30
C GLU A 263 2.85 -2.98 10.94
N PHE A 264 2.26 -2.38 11.97
CA PHE A 264 2.77 -1.22 12.69
C PHE A 264 2.81 -1.46 14.20
N PRO A 265 3.57 -0.64 14.98
CA PRO A 265 3.60 -0.75 16.42
C PRO A 265 2.27 -0.37 17.09
N ALA A 266 1.83 -1.16 18.07
CA ALA A 266 0.57 -1.02 18.80
C ALA A 266 -0.68 -1.30 17.93
N ASP A 267 -1.89 -0.96 18.44
CA ASP A 267 -3.17 -1.35 17.83
C ASP A 267 -3.84 -0.19 17.06
N TYR A 268 -3.34 1.03 17.19
CA TYR A 268 -3.89 2.24 16.58
C TYR A 268 -2.81 3.02 15.85
N SER A 269 -3.00 3.26 14.58
CA SER A 269 -2.13 4.06 13.74
C SER A 269 -2.84 4.43 12.43
N TRP A 270 -2.44 5.55 11.81
CA TRP A 270 -2.79 5.83 10.42
C TRP A 270 -2.11 4.86 9.45
N GLY A 271 -1.09 4.10 9.92
CA GLY A 271 -0.31 3.17 9.13
C GLY A 271 0.99 3.73 8.52
N TYR A 272 1.25 5.05 8.61
CA TYR A 272 2.47 5.68 8.02
C TYR A 272 3.74 5.49 8.85
N ASN A 273 3.75 4.50 9.73
CA ASN A 273 4.89 4.13 10.60
C ASN A 273 5.11 2.63 10.66
N TYR A 274 4.78 1.90 9.60
CA TYR A 274 4.86 0.45 9.63
C TYR A 274 6.28 -0.08 9.81
N SER A 275 6.38 -1.19 10.53
CA SER A 275 7.64 -1.87 10.87
C SER A 275 8.01 -2.96 9.88
N HIS A 276 7.00 -3.54 9.19
CA HIS A 276 7.16 -4.67 8.29
C HIS A 276 6.41 -4.45 6.98
N PRO A 277 7.09 -4.00 5.91
CA PRO A 277 6.45 -3.58 4.65
C PRO A 277 5.69 -4.66 3.87
N TYR A 278 5.94 -5.95 4.13
CA TYR A 278 5.27 -7.06 3.45
C TYR A 278 4.12 -7.66 4.25
N ALA A 279 4.14 -7.49 5.57
CA ALA A 279 3.14 -8.08 6.44
C ALA A 279 1.93 -7.17 6.60
N VAL A 280 0.75 -7.77 6.65
CA VAL A 280 -0.51 -7.07 6.91
C VAL A 280 -0.75 -6.99 8.42
N GLU A 281 -1.25 -5.85 8.87
CA GLU A 281 -1.52 -5.54 10.27
C GLU A 281 -2.39 -6.61 10.94
N SER A 282 -1.85 -7.13 12.03
CA SER A 282 -2.45 -8.25 12.77
C SER A 282 -3.81 -7.89 13.37
N ILE A 283 -3.97 -6.67 13.90
CA ILE A 283 -5.25 -6.22 14.48
C ILE A 283 -6.32 -6.03 13.39
N TYR A 284 -5.95 -5.80 12.13
CA TYR A 284 -6.88 -5.69 11.01
C TYR A 284 -7.30 -7.04 10.43
N GLY A 285 -6.69 -8.16 10.89
CA GLY A 285 -7.06 -9.52 10.49
C GLY A 285 -6.07 -10.20 9.55
N HIS A 286 -4.81 -9.76 9.56
CA HIS A 286 -3.71 -10.37 8.80
C HIS A 286 -3.91 -10.36 7.27
N LEU A 287 -3.01 -10.98 6.54
CA LEU A 287 -3.08 -11.09 5.08
C LEU A 287 -4.37 -11.77 4.58
N THR A 288 -4.87 -12.76 5.32
CA THR A 288 -6.12 -13.46 4.96
C THR A 288 -7.30 -12.52 4.99
N GLY A 289 -7.40 -11.65 6.01
CA GLY A 289 -8.48 -10.66 6.12
C GLY A 289 -8.45 -9.67 4.95
N LEU A 290 -7.25 -9.18 4.57
CA LEU A 290 -7.10 -8.30 3.41
C LEU A 290 -7.54 -8.99 2.11
N LYS A 291 -7.09 -10.23 1.86
CA LYS A 291 -7.49 -10.99 0.65
C LYS A 291 -9.01 -11.24 0.58
N GLU A 292 -9.65 -11.53 1.73
CA GLU A 292 -11.12 -11.65 1.80
C GLU A 292 -11.81 -10.31 1.51
N PHE A 293 -11.28 -9.21 2.02
CA PHE A 293 -11.79 -7.86 1.74
C PHE A 293 -11.71 -7.52 0.25
N VAL A 294 -10.54 -7.73 -0.37
CA VAL A 294 -10.34 -7.51 -1.82
C VAL A 294 -11.34 -8.33 -2.64
N LYS A 295 -11.44 -9.64 -2.35
CA LYS A 295 -12.40 -10.53 -3.01
C LYS A 295 -13.84 -10.06 -2.84
N ALA A 296 -14.22 -9.59 -1.65
CA ALA A 296 -15.58 -9.09 -1.37
C ALA A 296 -15.88 -7.77 -2.08
N ALA A 297 -14.89 -6.87 -2.23
CA ALA A 297 -15.00 -5.64 -3.00
C ALA A 297 -15.15 -5.94 -4.51
N HIS A 298 -14.34 -6.85 -5.07
CA HIS A 298 -14.41 -7.29 -6.47
C HIS A 298 -15.79 -7.87 -6.83
N VAL A 299 -16.38 -8.70 -5.96
CA VAL A 299 -17.74 -9.24 -6.17
C VAL A 299 -18.78 -8.13 -6.33
N ARG A 300 -18.53 -6.95 -5.75
CA ARG A 300 -19.42 -5.77 -5.83
C ARG A 300 -19.02 -4.76 -6.91
N GLY A 301 -18.01 -5.10 -7.72
CA GLY A 301 -17.54 -4.25 -8.80
C GLY A 301 -16.70 -3.05 -8.36
N MET A 302 -16.06 -3.13 -7.19
CA MET A 302 -15.17 -2.10 -6.66
C MET A 302 -13.72 -2.55 -6.72
N ALA A 303 -12.84 -1.72 -7.28
CA ALA A 303 -11.39 -1.84 -7.20
C ALA A 303 -10.90 -1.62 -5.76
N VAL A 304 -9.75 -2.20 -5.43
CA VAL A 304 -9.07 -1.93 -4.15
C VAL A 304 -7.67 -1.42 -4.43
N LEU A 305 -7.40 -0.19 -4.00
CA LEU A 305 -6.09 0.45 -4.06
C LEU A 305 -5.48 0.44 -2.66
N LEU A 306 -4.16 0.44 -2.55
CA LEU A 306 -3.46 0.50 -1.28
C LEU A 306 -2.48 1.66 -1.26
N ASP A 307 -2.48 2.39 -0.15
CA ASP A 307 -1.46 3.38 0.14
C ASP A 307 -0.18 2.70 0.64
N VAL A 308 0.94 2.95 -0.04
CA VAL A 308 2.24 2.32 0.23
C VAL A 308 3.34 3.33 0.53
N LEU A 309 4.21 2.97 1.47
CA LEU A 309 5.33 3.79 1.90
C LEU A 309 6.66 3.25 1.37
N TYR A 310 7.31 4.02 0.50
CA TYR A 310 8.68 3.74 0.07
C TYR A 310 9.62 4.92 0.30
N ASN A 311 9.11 6.00 0.87
CA ASN A 311 9.87 7.20 1.20
C ASN A 311 10.58 7.11 2.57
N HIS A 312 10.02 6.35 3.53
CA HIS A 312 10.57 6.04 4.85
C HIS A 312 9.88 4.81 5.43
N TRP A 313 10.47 4.18 6.46
CA TRP A 313 9.83 3.11 7.24
C TRP A 313 10.01 3.35 8.74
N GLY A 314 9.21 2.66 9.58
CA GLY A 314 9.28 2.69 11.02
C GLY A 314 9.00 4.06 11.66
N PRO A 315 9.57 4.42 12.79
CA PRO A 315 10.90 4.06 13.32
C PRO A 315 10.91 3.03 14.47
N THR A 316 9.79 2.48 14.87
CA THR A 316 9.67 1.60 16.05
C THR A 316 9.39 0.17 15.62
N ASP A 317 9.80 -0.82 16.44
CA ASP A 317 9.65 -2.27 16.20
C ASP A 317 10.21 -2.75 14.84
N MET A 318 11.20 -2.02 14.29
CA MET A 318 11.72 -2.23 12.95
C MET A 318 12.98 -3.09 12.95
N ASP A 319 12.83 -4.37 12.66
CA ASP A 319 13.94 -5.30 12.54
C ASP A 319 14.88 -5.01 11.36
N LEU A 320 14.42 -4.25 10.36
CA LEU A 320 15.25 -3.79 9.23
C LEU A 320 16.39 -2.85 9.64
N TRP A 321 16.24 -2.13 10.76
CA TRP A 321 17.28 -1.24 11.26
C TRP A 321 18.50 -2.01 11.71
N GLN A 322 19.67 -1.77 11.06
CA GLN A 322 20.90 -2.50 11.29
C GLN A 322 20.67 -4.02 11.26
N PHE A 323 19.96 -4.48 10.25
CA PHE A 323 19.40 -5.83 10.15
C PHE A 323 20.43 -6.93 10.44
N ASP A 324 21.61 -6.85 9.82
CA ASP A 324 22.69 -7.82 9.96
C ASP A 324 23.82 -7.34 10.92
N GLY A 325 23.53 -6.27 11.69
CA GLY A 325 24.46 -5.68 12.67
C GLY A 325 25.49 -4.74 12.06
N TRP A 326 25.51 -4.58 10.74
CA TRP A 326 26.39 -3.60 10.10
C TRP A 326 25.72 -2.23 9.98
N SER A 327 26.51 -1.19 10.18
CA SER A 327 26.14 0.19 9.83
C SER A 327 27.38 1.05 9.66
N SER A 328 27.27 2.14 8.91
CA SER A 328 28.29 3.17 8.84
C SER A 328 27.85 4.38 9.68
N GLY A 329 28.67 4.83 10.62
CA GLY A 329 28.38 6.01 11.44
C GLY A 329 27.17 5.90 12.38
N GLY A 330 26.65 4.69 12.62
CA GLY A 330 25.47 4.46 13.46
C GLY A 330 24.13 4.62 12.74
N TRP A 331 24.11 4.76 11.42
CA TRP A 331 22.92 4.81 10.58
C TRP A 331 22.21 3.45 10.44
N GLY A 332 21.22 3.37 9.59
CA GLY A 332 20.26 2.27 9.50
C GLY A 332 20.77 0.94 8.92
N GLY A 333 21.99 0.89 8.39
CA GLY A 333 22.57 -0.37 7.90
C GLY A 333 22.22 -0.70 6.44
N ILE A 334 22.07 -1.98 6.13
CA ILE A 334 22.00 -2.46 4.76
C ILE A 334 20.74 -2.04 3.98
N TYR A 335 19.63 -1.75 4.66
CA TYR A 335 18.38 -1.34 4.01
C TYR A 335 18.26 0.18 3.85
N PHE A 336 19.03 0.97 4.59
CA PHE A 336 18.87 2.42 4.65
C PHE A 336 20.12 3.15 4.18
N TYR A 337 19.96 4.41 3.77
CA TYR A 337 21.11 5.28 3.57
C TYR A 337 21.96 5.37 4.85
N ASN A 338 23.26 5.38 4.69
CA ASN A 338 24.20 5.49 5.81
C ASN A 338 24.90 6.85 5.83
N ASP A 339 24.14 7.90 5.50
CA ASP A 339 24.52 9.31 5.53
C ASP A 339 23.27 10.20 5.65
N ASP A 340 23.42 11.52 5.53
CA ASP A 340 22.33 12.47 5.69
C ASP A 340 21.15 12.26 4.74
N ARG A 341 21.30 11.48 3.66
CA ARG A 341 20.19 11.11 2.78
C ARG A 341 19.14 10.24 3.48
N ALA A 342 19.51 9.58 4.58
CA ALA A 342 18.56 8.83 5.41
C ALA A 342 17.46 9.72 6.02
N GLN A 343 17.74 11.02 6.21
CA GLN A 343 16.87 11.95 6.91
C GLN A 343 15.59 12.26 6.13
N THR A 344 14.48 12.15 6.83
CA THR A 344 13.14 12.54 6.39
C THR A 344 12.46 13.36 7.49
N ALA A 345 11.26 13.88 7.24
CA ALA A 345 10.46 14.55 8.27
C ALA A 345 10.01 13.60 9.40
N TRP A 346 10.03 12.30 9.16
CA TRP A 346 9.52 11.26 10.06
C TRP A 346 10.61 10.41 10.71
N GLY A 347 11.88 10.62 10.36
CA GLY A 347 13.02 9.90 10.92
C GLY A 347 14.16 9.68 9.92
N ASP A 348 15.19 8.95 10.39
CA ASP A 348 16.41 8.68 9.61
C ASP A 348 16.31 7.33 8.86
N THR A 349 15.13 7.00 8.34
CA THR A 349 14.77 5.67 7.85
C THR A 349 14.39 5.65 6.36
N ARG A 350 14.98 6.55 5.55
CA ARG A 350 14.82 6.48 4.10
C ARG A 350 15.57 5.24 3.56
N PRO A 351 14.89 4.37 2.78
CA PRO A 351 15.53 3.25 2.11
C PRO A 351 16.68 3.70 1.20
N ASP A 352 17.73 2.88 1.08
CA ASP A 352 18.88 3.19 0.24
C ASP A 352 18.62 2.80 -1.23
N TYR A 353 18.06 3.71 -2.00
CA TYR A 353 17.73 3.49 -3.42
C TYR A 353 18.96 3.29 -4.32
N THR A 354 20.19 3.44 -3.80
CA THR A 354 21.43 3.15 -4.54
C THR A 354 21.77 1.65 -4.52
N ARG A 355 21.21 0.87 -3.59
CA ARG A 355 21.48 -0.57 -3.45
C ARG A 355 20.51 -1.39 -4.29
N GLY A 356 21.07 -2.29 -5.11
CA GLY A 356 20.28 -3.17 -5.96
C GLY A 356 19.26 -3.99 -5.18
N GLU A 357 19.69 -4.60 -4.06
CA GLU A 357 18.87 -5.46 -3.21
C GLU A 357 17.72 -4.71 -2.54
N VAL A 358 17.91 -3.43 -2.20
CA VAL A 358 16.85 -2.57 -1.65
C VAL A 358 15.86 -2.15 -2.75
N ARG A 359 16.36 -1.87 -3.95
CA ARG A 359 15.51 -1.61 -5.11
C ARG A 359 14.66 -2.83 -5.47
N ASP A 360 15.28 -4.02 -5.52
CA ASP A 360 14.57 -5.29 -5.72
C ASP A 360 13.53 -5.54 -4.63
N TYR A 361 13.87 -5.25 -3.37
CA TYR A 361 12.96 -5.37 -2.24
C TYR A 361 11.69 -4.51 -2.41
N ILE A 362 11.84 -3.26 -2.85
CA ILE A 362 10.71 -2.35 -3.09
C ILE A 362 9.92 -2.79 -4.34
N ARG A 363 10.58 -3.10 -5.46
CA ARG A 363 9.94 -3.56 -6.67
C ARG A 363 9.15 -4.86 -6.43
N ASP A 364 9.73 -5.81 -5.73
CA ASP A 364 9.06 -7.07 -5.39
C ASP A 364 7.86 -6.85 -4.46
N ASN A 365 7.91 -5.85 -3.58
CA ASN A 365 6.78 -5.46 -2.73
C ASN A 365 5.63 -4.86 -3.55
N VAL A 366 5.94 -3.99 -4.52
CA VAL A 366 4.95 -3.47 -5.48
C VAL A 366 4.24 -4.62 -6.20
N MET A 367 5.02 -5.55 -6.76
CA MET A 367 4.46 -6.69 -7.51
C MET A 367 3.70 -7.66 -6.60
N TYR A 368 4.17 -7.88 -5.35
CA TYR A 368 3.46 -8.70 -4.37
C TYR A 368 2.04 -8.18 -4.09
N TRP A 369 1.89 -6.88 -3.87
CA TRP A 369 0.57 -6.28 -3.66
C TRP A 369 -0.34 -6.44 -4.87
N LEU A 370 0.19 -6.22 -6.06
CA LEU A 370 -0.60 -6.26 -7.30
C LEU A 370 -0.89 -7.69 -7.77
N GLU A 371 0.05 -8.63 -7.65
CA GLU A 371 -0.08 -9.99 -8.20
C GLU A 371 -0.68 -10.97 -7.21
N GLU A 372 -0.10 -11.06 -6.00
CA GLU A 372 -0.51 -12.07 -5.02
C GLU A 372 -1.72 -11.63 -4.22
N VAL A 373 -1.76 -10.36 -3.77
CA VAL A 373 -2.89 -9.80 -3.03
C VAL A 373 -4.01 -9.34 -3.96
N ARG A 374 -3.74 -9.23 -5.27
CA ARG A 374 -4.66 -8.82 -6.33
C ARG A 374 -5.24 -7.42 -6.16
N LEU A 375 -4.49 -6.51 -5.54
CA LEU A 375 -4.88 -5.10 -5.53
C LEU A 375 -4.89 -4.53 -6.95
N ASP A 376 -5.76 -3.55 -7.20
CA ASP A 376 -5.97 -2.96 -8.52
C ASP A 376 -5.14 -1.70 -8.75
N GLY A 377 -4.42 -1.26 -7.75
CA GLY A 377 -3.50 -0.12 -7.85
C GLY A 377 -2.87 0.24 -6.52
N LEU A 378 -1.96 1.19 -6.57
CA LEU A 378 -1.23 1.71 -5.41
C LEU A 378 -1.26 3.23 -5.39
N ARG A 379 -1.42 3.83 -4.21
CA ARG A 379 -1.09 5.23 -3.96
C ARG A 379 0.25 5.28 -3.24
N TRP A 380 1.22 5.98 -3.79
CA TRP A 380 2.56 6.08 -3.23
C TRP A 380 2.69 7.34 -2.38
N ASP A 381 2.90 7.15 -1.09
CA ASP A 381 3.05 8.23 -0.12
C ASP A 381 4.31 9.06 -0.39
N SER A 382 4.16 10.36 -0.32
CA SER A 382 5.24 11.36 -0.40
C SER A 382 6.35 11.03 -1.39
N THR A 383 6.00 10.83 -2.68
CA THR A 383 6.97 10.62 -3.77
C THR A 383 7.98 11.75 -3.87
N SER A 384 7.59 12.96 -3.44
CA SER A 384 8.51 14.09 -3.29
C SER A 384 9.68 13.78 -2.37
N THR A 385 9.48 13.04 -1.29
CA THR A 385 10.53 12.61 -0.36
C THR A 385 11.40 11.50 -0.99
N MET A 386 10.89 10.71 -1.94
CA MET A 386 11.70 9.73 -2.68
C MET A 386 12.66 10.41 -3.68
N ARG A 387 12.21 11.51 -4.32
CA ARG A 387 12.99 12.21 -5.35
C ARG A 387 13.85 13.37 -4.83
N LEU A 388 13.60 13.83 -3.59
CA LEU A 388 14.32 14.94 -2.98
C LEU A 388 14.93 14.52 -1.65
N GLY A 389 16.21 14.78 -1.50
CA GLY A 389 16.94 14.62 -0.25
C GLY A 389 17.30 15.97 0.39
N PRO A 390 18.02 15.95 1.51
CA PRO A 390 18.41 17.17 2.23
C PRO A 390 19.25 18.17 1.39
N TRP A 391 19.91 17.66 0.36
CA TRP A 391 20.86 18.44 -0.46
C TRP A 391 20.40 18.63 -1.91
N GLY A 392 19.19 18.27 -2.25
CA GLY A 392 18.62 18.37 -3.60
C GLY A 392 18.09 17.03 -4.12
N ASP A 393 18.13 16.88 -5.44
CA ASP A 393 17.53 15.72 -6.12
C ASP A 393 18.19 14.39 -5.70
N LEU A 394 17.37 13.35 -5.61
CA LEU A 394 17.74 11.94 -5.46
C LEU A 394 17.41 11.19 -6.76
N PRO A 395 18.33 11.18 -7.74
CA PRO A 395 18.07 10.54 -9.03
C PRO A 395 17.83 9.02 -8.93
N GLU A 396 18.35 8.38 -7.87
CA GLU A 396 18.14 6.96 -7.60
C GLU A 396 16.71 6.66 -7.20
N GLY A 397 16.08 7.54 -6.40
CA GLY A 397 14.66 7.43 -6.06
C GLY A 397 13.77 7.66 -7.28
N TRP A 398 14.13 8.66 -8.12
CA TRP A 398 13.44 8.89 -9.39
C TRP A 398 13.49 7.67 -10.31
N SER A 399 14.69 7.11 -10.53
CA SER A 399 14.85 5.93 -11.38
C SER A 399 14.22 4.67 -10.79
N LEU A 400 14.04 4.59 -9.47
CA LEU A 400 13.29 3.49 -8.84
C LEU A 400 11.79 3.59 -9.16
N MET A 401 11.20 4.79 -9.03
CA MET A 401 9.80 5.02 -9.40
C MET A 401 9.57 4.69 -10.87
N GLN A 402 10.44 5.16 -11.78
CA GLN A 402 10.38 4.82 -13.21
C GLN A 402 10.37 3.29 -13.43
N TRP A 403 11.30 2.60 -12.81
CA TRP A 403 11.41 1.14 -12.97
C TRP A 403 10.18 0.39 -12.46
N CYS A 404 9.67 0.78 -11.30
CA CYS A 404 8.47 0.12 -10.76
C CYS A 404 7.23 0.39 -11.63
N ASN A 405 7.04 1.62 -12.12
CA ASN A 405 5.94 1.94 -13.02
C ASN A 405 6.07 1.20 -14.36
N ASP A 406 7.26 1.15 -14.97
CA ASP A 406 7.52 0.38 -16.19
C ASP A 406 7.22 -1.13 -16.01
N GLU A 407 7.55 -1.71 -14.83
CA GLU A 407 7.22 -3.11 -14.51
C GLU A 407 5.72 -3.35 -14.39
N VAL A 408 4.99 -2.42 -13.75
CA VAL A 408 3.53 -2.51 -13.64
C VAL A 408 2.90 -2.38 -15.02
N ASP A 409 3.28 -1.41 -15.82
CA ASP A 409 2.77 -1.20 -17.17
C ASP A 409 3.01 -2.41 -18.08
N ALA A 410 4.20 -3.01 -17.99
CA ALA A 410 4.55 -4.16 -18.80
C ALA A 410 3.76 -5.43 -18.44
N ASN A 411 3.43 -5.62 -17.17
CA ASN A 411 2.80 -6.84 -16.66
C ASN A 411 1.31 -6.70 -16.40
N GLN A 412 0.86 -5.52 -15.92
CA GLN A 412 -0.50 -5.26 -15.44
C GLN A 412 -0.94 -3.81 -15.74
N GLY A 413 -0.70 -3.30 -16.95
CA GLY A 413 -0.96 -1.91 -17.35
C GLY A 413 -2.43 -1.47 -17.33
N TRP A 414 -3.34 -2.30 -16.79
CA TRP A 414 -4.73 -1.92 -16.48
C TRP A 414 -4.92 -1.48 -15.04
N LYS A 415 -3.90 -1.64 -14.18
CA LYS A 415 -3.89 -1.20 -12.78
C LYS A 415 -3.33 0.21 -12.69
N ILE A 416 -3.70 0.94 -11.66
CA ILE A 416 -3.35 2.35 -11.53
C ILE A 416 -2.30 2.59 -10.44
N ASN A 417 -1.25 3.34 -10.77
CA ASN A 417 -0.31 3.89 -9.80
C ASN A 417 -0.55 5.40 -9.62
N ILE A 418 -0.86 5.79 -8.40
CA ILE A 418 -1.15 7.19 -8.03
C ILE A 418 -0.01 7.72 -7.17
N ALA A 419 0.53 8.90 -7.48
CA ALA A 419 1.54 9.56 -6.68
C ALA A 419 0.94 10.60 -5.74
N GLU A 420 1.47 10.68 -4.52
CA GLU A 420 1.35 11.91 -3.73
C GLU A 420 2.64 12.73 -3.88
N ASP A 421 2.59 13.79 -4.68
CA ASP A 421 3.71 14.73 -4.86
C ASP A 421 3.26 16.16 -4.60
N MET A 422 3.14 16.51 -3.33
CA MET A 422 2.55 17.79 -2.88
C MET A 422 3.62 18.89 -2.66
N TYR A 423 4.88 18.62 -2.94
CA TYR A 423 5.97 19.55 -2.67
C TYR A 423 6.26 20.49 -3.84
N GLY A 424 6.03 21.79 -3.62
CA GLY A 424 6.36 22.83 -4.59
C GLY A 424 5.24 23.13 -5.58
N ALA A 425 5.61 23.54 -6.80
CA ALA A 425 4.66 23.78 -7.89
C ALA A 425 4.17 22.47 -8.49
N PRO A 426 3.03 22.48 -9.22
CA PRO A 426 2.53 21.32 -9.94
C PRO A 426 3.65 20.69 -10.77
N ASN A 427 3.80 19.38 -10.65
CA ASN A 427 4.90 18.66 -11.30
C ASN A 427 4.34 17.70 -12.35
N GLU A 428 4.27 18.16 -13.61
CA GLU A 428 3.82 17.32 -14.74
C GLU A 428 4.75 16.12 -15.04
N TRP A 429 5.99 16.15 -14.51
CA TRP A 429 6.95 15.07 -14.71
C TRP A 429 6.61 13.80 -13.90
N ILE A 430 5.74 13.92 -12.88
CA ILE A 430 5.30 12.78 -12.08
C ILE A 430 4.47 11.80 -12.93
N THR A 431 3.53 12.34 -13.70
CA THR A 431 2.62 11.55 -14.55
C THR A 431 3.09 11.44 -16.00
N LYS A 432 4.22 12.08 -16.34
CA LYS A 432 4.79 12.00 -17.66
C LYS A 432 5.43 10.63 -17.91
N ASP A 433 5.25 10.12 -19.12
CA ASP A 433 5.82 8.86 -19.60
C ASP A 433 7.33 8.75 -19.30
N THR A 434 7.79 7.58 -18.87
CA THR A 434 9.20 7.29 -18.52
C THR A 434 10.12 7.43 -19.72
N GLY A 435 9.66 7.06 -20.93
CA GLY A 435 10.38 7.24 -22.19
C GLY A 435 10.63 8.71 -22.53
N ALA A 436 9.83 9.64 -21.97
CA ALA A 436 10.04 11.08 -22.07
C ALA A 436 10.79 11.67 -20.88
N GLY A 437 11.23 10.82 -19.93
CA GLY A 437 11.98 11.20 -18.72
C GLY A 437 11.13 11.48 -17.50
N GLY A 438 9.81 11.29 -17.57
CA GLY A 438 8.89 11.36 -16.44
C GLY A 438 9.02 10.19 -15.45
N ALA A 439 8.31 10.23 -14.33
CA ALA A 439 8.29 9.14 -13.35
C ALA A 439 7.34 8.00 -13.75
N GLY A 440 6.38 8.25 -14.64
CA GLY A 440 5.48 7.23 -15.19
C GLY A 440 4.29 6.87 -14.31
N PHE A 441 3.92 7.69 -13.33
CA PHE A 441 2.67 7.47 -12.61
C PHE A 441 1.45 7.77 -13.49
N ASP A 442 0.38 7.02 -13.31
CA ASP A 442 -0.85 7.19 -14.05
C ASP A 442 -1.62 8.44 -13.62
N SER A 443 -1.55 8.76 -12.32
CA SER A 443 -2.23 9.91 -11.74
C SER A 443 -1.48 10.45 -10.53
N GLN A 444 -1.85 11.63 -10.06
CA GLN A 444 -1.31 12.21 -8.83
C GLN A 444 -2.38 12.95 -8.04
N TRP A 445 -2.26 12.97 -6.72
CA TRP A 445 -3.10 13.81 -5.88
C TRP A 445 -2.88 15.29 -6.19
N ASP A 446 -3.96 16.08 -6.37
CA ASP A 446 -3.85 17.43 -6.92
C ASP A 446 -4.03 18.52 -5.87
N ALA A 447 -2.92 19.00 -5.30
CA ALA A 447 -2.89 20.17 -4.41
C ALA A 447 -3.45 21.46 -5.07
N MET A 448 -3.35 21.58 -6.40
CA MET A 448 -3.85 22.73 -7.15
C MET A 448 -5.38 22.71 -7.28
N PHE A 449 -6.01 21.57 -6.99
CA PHE A 449 -7.47 21.48 -6.89
C PHE A 449 -7.94 21.64 -5.46
N VAL A 450 -7.45 20.84 -4.52
CA VAL A 450 -7.99 20.77 -3.16
C VAL A 450 -7.90 22.12 -2.43
N HIS A 451 -6.74 22.77 -2.45
CA HIS A 451 -6.53 23.98 -1.66
C HIS A 451 -7.39 25.17 -2.11
N PRO A 452 -7.47 25.58 -3.40
CA PRO A 452 -8.31 26.69 -3.82
C PRO A 452 -9.81 26.39 -3.70
N VAL A 453 -10.26 25.17 -3.97
CA VAL A 453 -11.67 24.80 -3.83
C VAL A 453 -12.06 24.84 -2.35
N ARG A 454 -11.28 24.21 -1.49
CA ARG A 454 -11.49 24.21 -0.04
C ARG A 454 -11.50 25.64 0.53
N ALA A 455 -10.55 26.50 0.14
CA ALA A 455 -10.51 27.91 0.55
C ALA A 455 -11.80 28.66 0.17
N ALA A 456 -12.36 28.40 -1.01
CA ALA A 456 -13.62 29.01 -1.43
C ALA A 456 -14.83 28.49 -0.64
N LEU A 457 -14.80 27.23 -0.19
CA LEU A 457 -15.87 26.64 0.62
C LEU A 457 -15.82 27.12 2.07
N VAL A 458 -14.66 27.14 2.71
CA VAL A 458 -14.54 27.43 4.14
C VAL A 458 -14.54 28.92 4.46
N SER A 459 -14.21 29.80 3.50
CA SER A 459 -14.19 31.24 3.70
C SER A 459 -15.52 31.74 4.30
N PRO A 460 -15.53 32.45 5.45
CA PRO A 460 -16.75 32.84 6.13
C PRO A 460 -17.53 33.92 5.37
N ALA A 461 -16.85 34.76 4.60
CA ALA A 461 -17.47 35.89 3.88
C ALA A 461 -17.39 35.71 2.37
N ASP A 462 -18.51 35.92 1.66
CA ASP A 462 -18.56 35.79 0.21
C ASP A 462 -17.54 36.68 -0.54
N PRO A 463 -17.23 37.92 -0.14
CA PRO A 463 -16.22 38.74 -0.83
C PRO A 463 -14.82 38.11 -0.87
N ASP A 464 -14.48 37.29 0.12
CA ASP A 464 -13.13 36.67 0.26
C ASP A 464 -12.96 35.45 -0.64
N ARG A 465 -14.04 34.91 -1.25
CA ARG A 465 -13.94 33.78 -2.19
C ARG A 465 -13.43 34.25 -3.54
N ASN A 466 -12.46 33.55 -4.07
CA ASN A 466 -11.86 33.84 -5.38
C ASN A 466 -12.33 32.82 -6.44
N MET A 467 -13.23 33.26 -7.32
CA MET A 467 -13.74 32.36 -8.37
C MET A 467 -12.73 32.07 -9.47
N TRP A 468 -11.70 32.92 -9.62
CA TRP A 468 -10.61 32.65 -10.57
C TRP A 468 -9.73 31.49 -10.10
N ASP A 469 -9.52 31.35 -8.78
CA ASP A 469 -8.74 30.22 -8.24
C ASP A 469 -9.51 28.90 -8.40
N VAL A 470 -10.83 28.92 -8.13
CA VAL A 470 -11.70 27.75 -8.38
C VAL A 470 -11.73 27.41 -9.88
N ARG A 471 -11.86 28.42 -10.75
CA ARG A 471 -11.77 28.22 -12.20
C ARG A 471 -10.45 27.56 -12.59
N ASN A 472 -9.34 28.03 -12.07
CA ASN A 472 -8.02 27.45 -12.37
C ASN A 472 -7.91 26.01 -11.90
N ALA A 473 -8.44 25.70 -10.71
CA ALA A 473 -8.52 24.34 -10.20
C ALA A 473 -9.32 23.40 -11.13
N ILE A 474 -10.45 23.88 -11.66
CA ILE A 474 -11.30 23.08 -12.59
C ILE A 474 -10.57 22.78 -13.90
N VAL A 475 -9.88 23.76 -14.49
CA VAL A 475 -9.25 23.59 -15.83
C VAL A 475 -7.85 23.02 -15.82
N GLN A 476 -7.28 22.81 -14.63
CA GLN A 476 -5.95 22.19 -14.50
C GLN A 476 -5.95 20.80 -15.12
N SER A 477 -4.86 20.43 -15.78
CA SER A 477 -4.56 19.08 -16.25
C SER A 477 -3.06 18.89 -16.32
N TYR A 478 -2.60 17.64 -16.25
CA TYR A 478 -1.20 17.29 -16.46
C TYR A 478 -1.06 16.65 -17.83
N ASN A 479 0.00 16.95 -18.56
CA ASN A 479 0.33 16.42 -19.89
C ASN A 479 -0.83 16.45 -20.93
N GLY A 480 -1.88 17.20 -20.67
CA GLY A 480 -3.08 17.29 -21.51
C GLY A 480 -4.11 16.21 -21.25
N ASP A 481 -3.92 15.39 -20.22
CA ASP A 481 -4.90 14.41 -19.74
C ASP A 481 -5.58 14.92 -18.45
N ALA A 482 -6.91 14.84 -18.44
CA ALA A 482 -7.72 15.26 -17.31
C ALA A 482 -7.71 14.24 -16.15
N PHE A 483 -7.35 12.99 -16.41
CA PHE A 483 -7.39 11.90 -15.44
C PHE A 483 -6.01 11.57 -14.85
N GLU A 484 -4.97 12.28 -15.25
CA GLU A 484 -3.67 12.25 -14.58
C GLU A 484 -3.68 12.95 -13.20
N ARG A 485 -4.86 13.17 -12.63
CA ARG A 485 -5.02 13.78 -11.30
C ARG A 485 -6.20 13.22 -10.53
N VAL A 486 -6.00 13.03 -9.21
CA VAL A 486 -7.05 12.75 -8.24
C VAL A 486 -7.49 14.06 -7.58
N ILE A 487 -8.79 14.34 -7.58
CA ILE A 487 -9.38 15.59 -7.10
C ILE A 487 -10.34 15.35 -5.93
N TYR A 488 -10.24 16.16 -4.89
CA TYR A 488 -11.00 15.99 -3.66
C TYR A 488 -11.13 17.29 -2.86
N THR A 489 -11.98 17.31 -1.83
CA THR A 489 -12.04 18.37 -0.83
C THR A 489 -11.61 17.88 0.55
N GLU A 490 -11.64 16.59 0.80
CA GLU A 490 -11.18 15.93 2.01
C GLU A 490 -10.30 14.74 1.67
N SER A 491 -9.23 14.54 2.44
CA SER A 491 -8.42 13.34 2.59
C SER A 491 -8.06 13.20 4.07
N HIS A 492 -7.46 12.07 4.46
CA HIS A 492 -6.99 11.91 5.84
C HIS A 492 -6.09 13.07 6.30
N ASP A 493 -5.22 13.61 5.42
CA ASP A 493 -4.32 14.73 5.72
C ASP A 493 -5.05 16.08 5.75
N GLU A 494 -5.98 16.32 4.84
CA GLU A 494 -6.72 17.59 4.74
C GLU A 494 -7.70 17.80 5.90
N VAL A 495 -8.04 16.76 6.65
CA VAL A 495 -8.95 16.84 7.81
C VAL A 495 -8.27 16.51 9.13
N ALA A 496 -6.94 16.58 9.18
CA ALA A 496 -6.10 16.36 10.36
C ALA A 496 -4.98 17.41 10.44
N ASN A 497 -4.00 17.20 11.28
CA ASN A 497 -2.81 18.05 11.38
C ASN A 497 -3.11 19.55 11.62
N GLY A 498 -4.16 19.84 12.40
CA GLY A 498 -4.59 21.20 12.72
C GLY A 498 -5.69 21.75 11.78
N ARG A 499 -6.18 20.92 10.85
CA ARG A 499 -7.36 21.15 10.01
C ARG A 499 -8.52 20.27 10.48
N SER A 500 -9.70 20.49 9.94
CA SER A 500 -10.92 19.75 10.28
C SER A 500 -11.69 19.35 9.02
N ARG A 501 -12.72 18.52 9.17
CA ARG A 501 -13.72 18.25 8.13
C ARG A 501 -14.26 19.55 7.55
N VAL A 502 -14.57 19.59 6.27
CA VAL A 502 -15.09 20.81 5.62
C VAL A 502 -16.31 21.40 6.33
N PRO A 503 -17.34 20.62 6.73
CA PRO A 503 -18.48 21.18 7.46
C PRO A 503 -18.10 21.81 8.80
N GLU A 504 -17.12 21.25 9.50
CA GLU A 504 -16.59 21.77 10.77
C GLU A 504 -15.78 23.08 10.57
N GLU A 505 -14.94 23.15 9.52
CA GLU A 505 -14.21 24.39 9.20
C GLU A 505 -15.14 25.52 8.74
N ILE A 506 -16.25 25.21 8.07
CA ILE A 506 -17.25 26.20 7.67
C ILE A 506 -17.87 26.86 8.90
N TRP A 507 -18.27 26.08 9.90
CA TRP A 507 -18.80 26.57 11.14
C TRP A 507 -18.45 25.70 12.33
N PRO A 508 -17.34 25.99 13.01
CA PRO A 508 -16.84 25.18 14.12
C PRO A 508 -17.89 24.95 15.22
N GLY A 509 -18.08 23.67 15.58
CA GLY A 509 -19.09 23.21 16.54
C GLY A 509 -20.53 23.25 16.04
N ASN A 510 -20.77 23.49 14.75
CA ASN A 510 -22.07 23.48 14.09
C ASN A 510 -21.99 22.90 12.67
N ALA A 511 -21.32 21.76 12.54
CA ALA A 511 -21.11 21.08 11.26
C ALA A 511 -22.42 20.66 10.57
N ASP A 512 -23.52 20.58 11.31
CA ASP A 512 -24.89 20.32 10.83
C ASP A 512 -25.69 21.60 10.47
N SER A 513 -25.04 22.77 10.53
CA SER A 513 -25.66 24.02 10.17
C SER A 513 -26.07 24.07 8.68
N TRP A 514 -27.07 24.87 8.35
CA TRP A 514 -27.46 25.11 6.96
C TRP A 514 -26.26 25.52 6.09
N TYR A 515 -25.38 26.40 6.61
CA TYR A 515 -24.17 26.85 5.89
C TYR A 515 -23.19 25.72 5.66
N SER A 516 -22.95 24.88 6.68
CA SER A 516 -22.05 23.75 6.60
C SER A 516 -22.54 22.72 5.57
N LYS A 517 -23.82 22.34 5.65
CA LYS A 517 -24.45 21.42 4.70
C LYS A 517 -24.39 21.96 3.26
N LYS A 518 -24.84 23.19 3.04
CA LYS A 518 -24.90 23.80 1.70
C LYS A 518 -23.54 23.94 1.04
N ARG A 519 -22.53 24.36 1.80
CA ARG A 519 -21.21 24.66 1.24
C ARG A 519 -20.34 23.39 1.10
N SER A 520 -20.43 22.44 2.01
CA SER A 520 -19.73 21.15 1.87
C SER A 520 -20.28 20.35 0.69
N THR A 521 -21.61 20.27 0.52
CA THR A 521 -22.23 19.60 -0.63
C THR A 521 -21.96 20.32 -1.96
N LEU A 522 -21.85 21.67 -1.97
CA LEU A 522 -21.37 22.40 -3.14
C LEU A 522 -19.95 21.96 -3.54
N GLY A 523 -19.08 21.71 -2.54
CA GLY A 523 -17.76 21.12 -2.76
C GLY A 523 -17.83 19.74 -3.43
N GLY A 524 -18.72 18.88 -2.94
CA GLY A 524 -18.98 17.57 -3.55
C GLY A 524 -19.40 17.67 -5.03
N VAL A 525 -20.27 18.65 -5.37
CA VAL A 525 -20.63 18.89 -6.78
C VAL A 525 -19.42 19.30 -7.60
N VAL A 526 -18.55 20.19 -7.11
CA VAL A 526 -17.36 20.62 -7.86
C VAL A 526 -16.42 19.42 -8.09
N VAL A 527 -16.17 18.60 -7.08
CA VAL A 527 -15.34 17.38 -7.19
C VAL A 527 -15.91 16.41 -8.23
N LEU A 528 -17.20 16.09 -8.15
CA LEU A 528 -17.83 15.08 -9.00
C LEU A 528 -18.16 15.57 -10.42
N THR A 529 -18.02 16.87 -10.70
CA THR A 529 -18.27 17.42 -12.04
C THR A 529 -17.06 18.06 -12.72
N ALA A 530 -15.97 18.34 -11.99
CA ALA A 530 -14.72 18.77 -12.58
C ALA A 530 -14.02 17.58 -13.32
N PRO A 531 -13.15 17.87 -14.31
CA PRO A 531 -12.30 16.83 -14.89
C PRO A 531 -11.24 16.36 -13.88
N GLY A 532 -11.04 15.06 -13.77
CA GLY A 532 -10.16 14.38 -12.81
C GLY A 532 -10.80 13.12 -12.26
N ILE A 533 -10.05 12.31 -11.54
CA ILE A 533 -10.56 11.15 -10.80
C ILE A 533 -11.05 11.68 -9.44
N PRO A 534 -12.37 11.67 -9.16
CA PRO A 534 -12.89 12.16 -7.89
C PRO A 534 -12.61 11.20 -6.75
N MET A 535 -12.23 11.75 -5.59
CA MET A 535 -12.06 11.02 -4.34
C MET A 535 -12.90 11.64 -3.23
N LEU A 536 -13.51 10.80 -2.40
CA LEU A 536 -14.20 11.13 -1.15
C LEU A 536 -13.42 10.49 0.01
N PHE A 537 -13.27 11.22 1.11
CA PHE A 537 -12.75 10.65 2.34
C PHE A 537 -13.89 10.06 3.17
N GLN A 538 -13.68 8.91 3.79
CA GLN A 538 -14.67 8.18 4.60
C GLN A 538 -15.52 9.10 5.48
N GLY A 539 -16.87 8.99 5.39
CA GLY A 539 -17.82 9.77 6.16
C GLY A 539 -18.14 11.16 5.59
N GLN A 540 -17.51 11.61 4.50
CA GLN A 540 -17.81 12.88 3.86
C GLN A 540 -19.28 12.94 3.37
N GLU A 541 -19.79 11.83 2.87
CA GLU A 541 -21.19 11.67 2.42
C GLU A 541 -22.19 11.59 3.58
N LEU A 542 -21.71 11.38 4.79
CA LEU A 542 -22.49 11.39 6.04
C LEU A 542 -22.41 12.72 6.81
N LEU A 543 -21.73 13.70 6.25
CA LEU A 543 -21.47 14.99 6.91
C LEU A 543 -20.70 14.80 8.23
N GLU A 544 -19.66 13.92 8.21
CA GLU A 544 -18.80 13.70 9.37
C GLU A 544 -18.18 15.03 9.82
N ASP A 545 -17.98 15.23 11.12
CA ASP A 545 -17.51 16.49 11.72
C ASP A 545 -16.19 16.32 12.46
N GLY A 546 -15.73 17.37 13.16
CA GLY A 546 -14.48 17.35 13.88
C GLY A 546 -13.27 17.23 12.97
N TYR A 547 -12.33 16.39 13.35
CA TYR A 547 -11.09 16.10 12.61
C TYR A 547 -10.76 14.62 12.71
N PHE A 548 -9.99 14.10 11.75
CA PHE A 548 -9.63 12.70 11.70
C PHE A 548 -8.55 12.34 12.73
N THR A 549 -8.76 11.23 13.44
CA THR A 549 -7.78 10.52 14.25
C THR A 549 -7.93 9.01 14.03
N ASP A 550 -6.90 8.25 14.37
CA ASP A 550 -6.91 6.79 14.31
C ASP A 550 -7.73 6.09 15.41
N THR A 551 -8.33 6.86 16.31
CA THR A 551 -9.08 6.38 17.48
C THR A 551 -10.55 6.83 17.52
N ASP A 552 -10.99 7.62 16.53
CA ASP A 552 -12.35 8.15 16.46
C ASP A 552 -13.09 7.58 15.24
N PRO A 553 -13.94 6.57 15.41
CA PRO A 553 -14.62 5.93 14.29
C PRO A 553 -15.73 6.81 13.70
N ILE A 554 -16.11 6.53 12.46
CA ILE A 554 -17.25 7.16 11.80
C ILE A 554 -18.53 6.99 12.66
N ASP A 555 -19.27 8.09 12.86
CA ASP A 555 -20.59 8.02 13.48
C ASP A 555 -21.65 7.56 12.47
N TRP A 556 -21.84 6.26 12.35
CA TRP A 556 -22.83 5.67 11.45
C TRP A 556 -24.31 6.02 11.78
N THR A 557 -24.61 6.67 12.91
CA THR A 557 -25.95 7.19 13.16
C THR A 557 -26.30 8.34 12.20
N LYS A 558 -25.29 9.02 11.69
CA LYS A 558 -25.40 10.08 10.68
C LYS A 558 -25.94 9.57 9.35
N ALA A 559 -25.76 8.28 9.01
CA ALA A 559 -26.36 7.68 7.81
C ALA A 559 -27.90 7.75 7.85
N THR A 560 -28.51 7.74 9.03
CA THR A 560 -29.95 7.96 9.19
C THR A 560 -30.27 9.44 9.31
N THR A 561 -29.47 10.19 10.07
CA THR A 561 -29.70 11.63 10.34
C THR A 561 -29.58 12.45 9.08
N PHE A 562 -28.60 12.16 8.24
CA PHE A 562 -28.30 12.88 6.99
C PHE A 562 -28.51 12.01 5.74
N ALA A 563 -29.50 11.11 5.78
CA ALA A 563 -29.81 10.21 4.67
C ALA A 563 -29.99 10.96 3.33
N GLY A 564 -30.57 12.17 3.34
CA GLY A 564 -30.72 12.95 2.13
C GLY A 564 -29.38 13.52 1.61
N ILE A 565 -28.40 13.78 2.48
CA ILE A 565 -27.05 14.18 2.03
C ILE A 565 -26.35 12.98 1.37
N HIS A 566 -26.49 11.79 1.94
CA HIS A 566 -26.04 10.57 1.29
C HIS A 566 -26.69 10.37 -0.10
N ASP A 567 -28.01 10.57 -0.20
CA ASP A 567 -28.72 10.51 -1.49
C ASP A 567 -28.19 11.55 -2.49
N LEU A 568 -27.83 12.75 -2.01
CA LEU A 568 -27.22 13.80 -2.84
C LEU A 568 -25.89 13.31 -3.46
N TYR A 569 -25.02 12.70 -2.66
CA TYR A 569 -23.76 12.15 -3.17
C TYR A 569 -24.00 10.96 -4.11
N ARG A 570 -24.92 10.06 -3.81
CA ARG A 570 -25.29 8.95 -4.69
C ARG A 570 -25.77 9.45 -6.05
N ASP A 571 -26.68 10.41 -6.08
CA ASP A 571 -27.23 11.00 -7.32
C ASP A 571 -26.14 11.71 -8.14
N LEU A 572 -25.19 12.39 -7.47
CA LEU A 572 -24.03 12.99 -8.12
C LEU A 572 -23.08 11.95 -8.71
N ILE A 573 -22.80 10.85 -8.00
CA ILE A 573 -21.94 9.79 -8.47
C ILE A 573 -22.60 9.06 -9.66
N GLU A 574 -23.92 8.84 -9.63
CA GLU A 574 -24.66 8.31 -10.76
C GLU A 574 -24.52 9.18 -12.01
N LEU A 575 -24.64 10.52 -11.86
CA LEU A 575 -24.41 11.43 -12.98
C LEU A 575 -22.95 11.42 -13.44
N ARG A 576 -21.99 11.44 -12.50
CA ARG A 576 -20.55 11.40 -12.81
C ARG A 576 -20.17 10.18 -13.64
N ARG A 577 -20.75 9.01 -13.33
CA ARG A 577 -20.53 7.72 -13.99
C ARG A 577 -21.49 7.48 -15.16
N ASN A 578 -22.28 8.50 -15.57
CA ASN A 578 -23.24 8.42 -16.66
C ASN A 578 -24.25 7.27 -16.52
N GLY A 579 -24.67 6.93 -15.31
CA GLY A 579 -25.57 5.80 -15.05
C GLY A 579 -26.91 5.88 -15.79
N GLY A 580 -27.42 7.09 -15.98
CA GLY A 580 -28.65 7.37 -16.77
C GLY A 580 -28.44 7.52 -18.28
N GLY A 581 -27.20 7.45 -18.80
CA GLY A 581 -26.87 7.59 -20.22
C GLY A 581 -27.09 9.02 -20.79
N VAL A 582 -27.06 10.07 -19.92
CA VAL A 582 -27.39 11.45 -20.31
C VAL A 582 -26.32 12.47 -19.92
N THR A 583 -25.21 12.04 -19.36
CA THR A 583 -24.13 12.88 -18.82
C THR A 583 -22.73 12.37 -19.17
N ALA A 584 -22.55 11.69 -20.30
CA ALA A 584 -21.29 11.12 -20.72
C ALA A 584 -20.12 12.11 -20.67
N GLY A 585 -20.36 13.38 -20.89
CA GLY A 585 -19.35 14.44 -20.82
C GLY A 585 -18.71 14.62 -19.44
N LEU A 586 -19.32 14.15 -18.34
CA LEU A 586 -18.69 14.17 -17.04
C LEU A 586 -17.52 13.17 -16.94
N MET A 587 -17.53 12.11 -17.75
CA MET A 587 -16.44 11.15 -17.91
C MET A 587 -15.44 11.56 -18.99
N GLY A 588 -15.73 12.65 -19.75
CA GLY A 588 -14.91 13.10 -20.86
C GLY A 588 -13.70 13.93 -20.43
N GLN A 589 -12.77 14.09 -21.36
CA GLN A 589 -11.54 14.85 -21.18
C GLN A 589 -11.75 16.37 -21.19
N HIS A 590 -12.82 16.84 -21.83
CA HIS A 590 -12.94 18.23 -22.21
C HIS A 590 -13.69 19.08 -21.19
N THR A 591 -13.18 20.28 -20.95
CA THR A 591 -13.84 21.28 -20.11
C THR A 591 -13.62 22.69 -20.63
N ASN A 592 -14.64 23.53 -20.47
CA ASN A 592 -14.56 24.96 -20.74
C ASN A 592 -15.30 25.72 -19.64
N VAL A 593 -14.58 26.41 -18.77
CA VAL A 593 -15.17 27.35 -17.79
C VAL A 593 -15.43 28.68 -18.53
N PHE A 594 -16.61 28.82 -19.07
CA PHE A 594 -16.98 29.92 -19.94
C PHE A 594 -17.53 31.13 -19.18
N HIS A 595 -17.98 30.97 -17.93
CA HIS A 595 -18.50 32.03 -17.08
C HIS A 595 -17.77 32.08 -15.76
N VAL A 596 -17.14 33.23 -15.44
CA VAL A 596 -16.50 33.52 -14.16
C VAL A 596 -16.93 34.89 -13.69
N ASN A 597 -17.88 34.95 -12.76
CA ASN A 597 -18.29 36.20 -12.14
C ASN A 597 -17.79 36.28 -10.69
N ASN A 598 -16.61 36.87 -10.50
CA ASN A 598 -16.02 37.00 -9.17
C ASN A 598 -16.74 37.99 -8.26
N SER A 599 -17.56 38.88 -8.80
CA SER A 599 -18.37 39.81 -8.00
C SER A 599 -19.60 39.12 -7.43
N ASP A 600 -20.31 38.36 -8.25
CA ASP A 600 -21.54 37.64 -7.89
C ASP A 600 -21.26 36.24 -7.34
N LYS A 601 -19.99 35.79 -7.41
CA LYS A 601 -19.52 34.48 -6.96
C LYS A 601 -20.18 33.31 -7.71
N LEU A 602 -20.33 33.46 -9.03
CA LEU A 602 -20.85 32.42 -9.91
C LEU A 602 -19.79 31.91 -10.88
N LEU A 603 -19.86 30.60 -11.10
CA LEU A 603 -19.10 29.89 -12.13
C LEU A 603 -20.06 29.08 -13.00
N ALA A 604 -19.76 28.96 -14.32
CA ALA A 604 -20.36 27.95 -15.15
C ALA A 604 -19.31 27.32 -16.07
N TRP A 605 -19.42 25.99 -16.20
CA TRP A 605 -18.53 25.23 -17.07
C TRP A 605 -19.28 24.19 -17.85
N HIS A 606 -18.78 23.94 -19.05
CA HIS A 606 -19.23 22.91 -19.98
C HIS A 606 -18.27 21.72 -19.95
N ARG A 607 -18.80 20.53 -19.84
CA ARG A 607 -18.10 19.23 -19.92
C ARG A 607 -18.63 18.46 -21.11
N TRP A 608 -17.73 17.82 -21.84
CA TRP A 608 -18.08 16.93 -22.95
C TRP A 608 -16.97 15.91 -23.21
N ASP A 609 -17.35 14.78 -23.80
CA ASP A 609 -16.44 13.79 -24.40
C ASP A 609 -16.40 13.96 -25.92
N GLN A 610 -17.48 13.60 -26.61
CA GLN A 610 -17.64 13.76 -28.06
C GLN A 610 -18.53 14.95 -28.42
N GLY A 611 -19.29 15.43 -27.48
CA GLY A 611 -20.29 16.50 -27.62
C GLY A 611 -21.62 16.04 -28.19
N GLY A 612 -22.66 16.82 -27.95
CA GLY A 612 -24.02 16.56 -28.43
C GLY A 612 -24.99 16.04 -27.38
N ALA A 613 -26.14 15.58 -27.83
CA ALA A 613 -27.19 15.07 -26.94
C ALA A 613 -26.73 13.79 -26.21
N GLY A 614 -26.98 13.75 -24.89
CA GLY A 614 -26.55 12.67 -24.01
C GLY A 614 -25.10 12.81 -23.49
N ASP A 615 -24.35 13.78 -24.02
CA ASP A 615 -22.94 14.00 -23.69
C ASP A 615 -22.73 15.40 -23.10
N ASP A 616 -23.12 16.49 -23.83
CA ASP A 616 -22.95 17.85 -23.35
C ASP A 616 -23.57 18.07 -21.95
N VAL A 617 -22.76 18.49 -20.97
CA VAL A 617 -23.18 18.84 -19.61
C VAL A 617 -22.75 20.26 -19.28
N VAL A 618 -23.67 21.07 -18.77
CA VAL A 618 -23.41 22.42 -18.24
C VAL A 618 -23.66 22.42 -16.74
N VAL A 619 -22.65 22.80 -15.98
CA VAL A 619 -22.75 22.99 -14.53
C VAL A 619 -22.71 24.48 -14.19
N VAL A 620 -23.60 24.91 -13.31
CA VAL A 620 -23.66 26.31 -12.81
C VAL A 620 -23.58 26.26 -11.30
N ALA A 621 -22.60 26.96 -10.71
CA ALA A 621 -22.37 26.98 -9.27
C ALA A 621 -22.37 28.37 -8.69
N ASN A 622 -23.19 28.60 -7.67
CA ASN A 622 -23.29 29.83 -6.90
C ASN A 622 -22.57 29.68 -5.55
N PHE A 623 -21.49 30.38 -5.38
CA PHE A 623 -20.70 30.41 -4.14
C PHE A 623 -21.07 31.55 -3.20
N SER A 624 -22.20 32.26 -3.45
CA SER A 624 -22.65 33.35 -2.61
C SER A 624 -23.94 33.04 -1.85
N ASN A 625 -24.18 33.78 -0.77
CA ASN A 625 -25.45 33.74 -0.02
C ASN A 625 -26.53 34.61 -0.67
N VAL A 626 -26.61 34.58 -2.01
CA VAL A 626 -27.55 35.36 -2.79
C VAL A 626 -28.40 34.44 -3.66
N THR A 627 -29.72 34.64 -3.63
CA THR A 627 -30.62 34.03 -4.62
C THR A 627 -30.66 34.88 -5.88
N TRP A 628 -30.45 34.26 -7.02
CA TRP A 628 -30.56 34.88 -8.33
C TRP A 628 -31.85 34.39 -9.01
N PRO A 629 -32.93 35.18 -9.01
CA PRO A 629 -34.21 34.74 -9.58
C PRO A 629 -34.20 34.69 -11.12
N SER A 630 -33.24 35.36 -11.74
CA SER A 630 -32.98 35.31 -13.18
C SER A 630 -31.52 35.68 -13.41
N TYR A 631 -30.70 34.67 -13.78
CA TYR A 631 -29.30 34.86 -14.07
C TYR A 631 -28.98 34.34 -15.46
N ARG A 632 -28.34 35.15 -16.29
CA ARG A 632 -28.02 34.78 -17.67
C ARG A 632 -26.63 34.15 -17.77
N ILE A 633 -26.55 33.02 -18.48
CA ILE A 633 -25.31 32.34 -18.85
C ILE A 633 -25.29 32.05 -20.34
N GLY A 634 -24.06 31.88 -20.87
CA GLY A 634 -23.86 31.32 -22.20
C GLY A 634 -24.21 29.83 -22.26
N MET A 635 -24.64 29.37 -23.45
CA MET A 635 -24.93 27.94 -23.68
C MET A 635 -24.22 27.45 -24.94
N PRO A 636 -23.63 26.23 -24.93
CA PRO A 636 -22.89 25.74 -26.09
C PRO A 636 -23.77 25.35 -27.26
N ALA A 637 -25.05 25.01 -27.00
CA ALA A 637 -26.02 24.65 -28.03
C ALA A 637 -27.41 25.18 -27.70
N GLY A 638 -28.24 25.43 -28.75
CA GLY A 638 -29.61 25.85 -28.61
C GLY A 638 -30.59 24.72 -28.31
N GLY A 639 -31.79 25.07 -27.86
CA GLY A 639 -32.85 24.11 -27.54
C GLY A 639 -32.99 23.87 -26.04
N THR A 640 -33.68 22.76 -25.70
CA THR A 640 -33.97 22.46 -24.28
C THR A 640 -32.76 21.77 -23.65
N TRP A 641 -32.43 22.25 -22.43
CA TRP A 641 -31.47 21.64 -21.53
C TRP A 641 -32.22 21.18 -20.30
N TYR A 642 -32.13 19.91 -20.02
CA TYR A 642 -32.86 19.26 -18.93
C TYR A 642 -32.08 19.40 -17.62
N LEU A 643 -32.78 19.85 -16.58
CA LEU A 643 -32.21 19.90 -15.22
C LEU A 643 -32.05 18.47 -14.69
N ARG A 644 -30.83 18.04 -14.49
CA ARG A 644 -30.49 16.70 -13.97
C ARG A 644 -30.27 16.71 -12.46
N PHE A 645 -29.83 17.84 -11.92
CA PHE A 645 -29.48 17.94 -10.51
C PHE A 645 -29.66 19.37 -10.01
N ASN A 646 -30.22 19.50 -8.80
CA ASN A 646 -30.31 20.75 -8.04
C ASN A 646 -29.89 20.48 -6.59
N SER A 647 -28.74 20.98 -6.16
CA SER A 647 -28.25 20.75 -4.79
C SER A 647 -29.05 21.47 -3.70
N ASP A 648 -30.04 22.28 -4.06
CA ASP A 648 -30.97 22.94 -3.14
C ASP A 648 -32.31 22.19 -3.00
N TRP A 649 -32.45 21.01 -3.56
CA TRP A 649 -33.68 20.26 -3.50
C TRP A 649 -34.02 19.84 -2.06
N ILE A 650 -35.26 20.13 -1.64
CA ILE A 650 -35.75 19.84 -0.27
C ILE A 650 -35.71 18.35 0.08
N GLY A 651 -35.65 17.46 -0.93
CA GLY A 651 -35.47 16.02 -0.74
C GLY A 651 -34.11 15.63 -0.14
N TYR A 652 -33.09 16.45 -0.34
CA TYR A 652 -31.77 16.22 0.23
C TYR A 652 -31.64 16.72 1.68
N ASP A 653 -32.32 17.82 2.01
CA ASP A 653 -32.39 18.27 3.40
C ASP A 653 -33.61 19.21 3.58
N ALA A 654 -34.38 18.99 4.66
CA ALA A 654 -35.60 19.77 4.93
C ALA A 654 -35.37 21.27 5.18
N SER A 655 -34.13 21.70 5.43
CA SER A 655 -33.72 23.09 5.58
C SER A 655 -33.38 23.78 4.25
N TYR A 656 -33.29 23.00 3.13
CA TYR A 656 -33.01 23.58 1.81
C TYR A 656 -34.22 24.34 1.24
N GLY A 657 -33.92 25.32 0.39
CA GLY A 657 -34.90 26.26 -0.06
C GLY A 657 -35.82 25.73 -1.17
N ASP A 658 -35.44 24.65 -1.84
CA ASP A 658 -36.16 24.11 -3.00
C ASP A 658 -36.54 25.20 -4.03
N HIS A 659 -35.59 26.09 -4.32
CA HIS A 659 -35.85 27.18 -5.28
C HIS A 659 -36.24 26.58 -6.63
N PRO A 660 -37.24 27.17 -7.31
CA PRO A 660 -37.78 26.64 -8.53
C PRO A 660 -36.74 26.73 -9.67
N SER A 661 -35.93 25.69 -9.80
CA SER A 661 -35.06 25.45 -10.96
C SER A 661 -35.76 24.45 -11.84
N THR A 662 -35.79 24.71 -13.12
CA THR A 662 -36.49 23.89 -14.12
C THR A 662 -35.60 23.70 -15.35
N ASP A 663 -36.02 22.84 -16.26
CA ASP A 663 -35.46 22.81 -17.60
C ASP A 663 -35.39 24.20 -18.22
N ILE A 664 -34.28 24.48 -18.91
CA ILE A 664 -34.04 25.79 -19.54
C ILE A 664 -34.04 25.66 -21.06
N SER A 665 -34.44 26.75 -21.72
CA SER A 665 -34.43 26.84 -23.17
C SER A 665 -33.34 27.82 -23.61
N ALA A 666 -32.32 27.30 -24.29
CA ALA A 666 -31.23 28.09 -24.84
C ALA A 666 -31.67 28.75 -26.16
N GLY A 667 -31.80 30.09 -26.11
CA GLY A 667 -32.16 30.93 -27.27
C GLY A 667 -30.94 31.38 -28.07
N SER A 668 -31.20 31.83 -29.31
CA SER A 668 -30.16 32.42 -30.17
C SER A 668 -29.73 33.79 -29.64
N GLY A 669 -28.44 34.10 -29.80
CA GLY A 669 -27.77 35.32 -29.32
C GLY A 669 -26.62 34.95 -28.40
N GLY A 670 -25.40 35.30 -28.80
CA GLY A 670 -24.19 34.92 -28.07
C GLY A 670 -24.11 35.55 -26.68
N TYR A 671 -23.60 34.80 -25.69
CA TYR A 671 -23.29 35.29 -24.35
C TYR A 671 -22.12 34.50 -23.81
N ASP A 672 -21.26 35.08 -22.99
CA ASP A 672 -20.05 34.43 -22.42
C ASP A 672 -19.11 33.75 -23.47
N GLY A 673 -19.10 34.31 -24.71
CA GLY A 673 -18.33 33.72 -25.81
C GLY A 673 -18.96 32.47 -26.43
N LEU A 674 -20.13 32.04 -26.01
CA LEU A 674 -20.88 30.90 -26.53
C LEU A 674 -22.01 31.40 -27.49
N PRO A 675 -22.48 30.55 -28.45
CA PRO A 675 -23.42 30.97 -29.48
C PRO A 675 -24.87 31.18 -29.01
N TYR A 676 -25.21 30.57 -27.87
CA TYR A 676 -26.56 30.65 -27.31
C TYR A 676 -26.50 31.15 -25.87
N HIS A 677 -27.67 31.47 -25.28
CA HIS A 677 -27.79 31.82 -23.86
C HIS A 677 -29.10 31.30 -23.27
N ALA A 678 -29.10 31.17 -21.95
CA ALA A 678 -30.33 30.90 -21.18
C ALA A 678 -30.36 31.75 -19.90
N ASP A 679 -31.55 32.00 -19.42
CA ASP A 679 -31.79 32.57 -18.10
C ASP A 679 -32.24 31.46 -17.16
N LEU A 680 -31.67 31.41 -15.96
CA LEU A 680 -31.96 30.40 -14.94
C LEU A 680 -32.15 31.04 -13.56
N THR A 681 -32.81 30.32 -12.65
CA THR A 681 -32.90 30.65 -11.23
C THR A 681 -31.89 29.81 -10.47
N ILE A 682 -31.15 30.39 -9.56
CA ILE A 682 -30.20 29.63 -8.72
C ILE A 682 -30.20 30.13 -7.27
N ALA A 683 -30.29 29.22 -6.33
CA ALA A 683 -30.32 29.45 -4.89
C ALA A 683 -28.93 29.81 -4.32
N PRO A 684 -28.84 30.25 -3.05
CA PRO A 684 -27.57 30.43 -2.36
C PRO A 684 -26.78 29.11 -2.22
N TYR A 685 -25.45 29.15 -2.39
CA TYR A 685 -24.56 28.01 -2.23
C TYR A 685 -25.07 26.73 -2.92
N THR A 686 -25.49 26.89 -4.17
CA THR A 686 -26.16 25.83 -4.93
C THR A 686 -25.46 25.60 -6.24
N ALA A 687 -25.46 24.35 -6.68
CA ALA A 687 -25.11 24.00 -8.05
C ALA A 687 -26.28 23.34 -8.77
N LEU A 688 -26.37 23.63 -10.08
CA LEU A 688 -27.33 23.05 -11.03
C LEU A 688 -26.54 22.32 -12.12
N ILE A 689 -26.99 21.14 -12.51
CA ILE A 689 -26.41 20.35 -13.61
C ILE A 689 -27.47 20.18 -14.68
N PHE A 690 -27.11 20.57 -15.91
CA PHE A 690 -27.97 20.47 -17.08
C PHE A 690 -27.32 19.58 -18.14
N SER A 691 -28.11 18.78 -18.83
CA SER A 691 -27.67 18.05 -20.04
C SER A 691 -28.74 18.09 -21.13
N ARG A 692 -28.38 17.65 -22.33
CA ARG A 692 -29.29 17.68 -23.50
C ARG A 692 -29.92 16.32 -23.76
#